data_a86df3d6c44169fc011900676521ec9c
#
_entry.id   a86df3d6c44169fc011900676521ec9c
#
_cell.length_a   1.000
_cell.length_b   1.000
_cell.length_c   1.000
_cell.angle_alpha   90.00
_cell.angle_beta   90.00
_cell.angle_gamma   90.00
#
_symmetry.space_group_name_H-M   'P 1'
#
loop_
_entity.id
_entity.type
_entity.pdbx_description
1 polymer ?
#
loop_
_entity_poly.entity_id
_entity_poly.type
_entity_poly.pdbx_seq_one_letter_code
_entity_poly.pdbx_strand_id
1 'polypeptide(L)'
;MALATTVRSTKVALPAAPLGPENPLPALRPAGELHRIDPADLVGLPADMARQIGYAPLRTILPVRTRDGYGRDRAPAELDALVVENSRLRATVLPGLGGRLHSLFHKPTGRELLYRNPVLQPADFALAGAWFSGGVEWNLGATGHAAHTCAPLHAGRVPAPDGGEMLRLWEWERLRDLAFQIDLWLPEDSDFLYVGIRVRNPHDRTVPAYWWSNIAVPETDRTRVLAPATAAWHFGHQRVLRQVELPVPAAGAPDVSYPGGSQHAADYFLDIRGDDRRWITALDGDGHGLVQTSTDLLRGRKVFWWGRGRGGRRWQDWLTEPGTGGYLEIQAGLARTQFEHIPMPADTDLSWLEAYGPLSADPELVHDTDWAAARAEAAARLEAALPRAAVDTAYADWLEQADVDPKDILHTGSGWGALEAERGHLRLPGTPFEATALGEPQKPWLELLLAGVFPRPPAGALPGPGLVSPPWRELLESADTYPGNEWYLDYYLGVAQWAAGDQAQAVRSWERSLAAHPSPWPARALAVADALDGRTDRAAERYLTAWQGLLAGAEQYGPDARTAQRALLVEAVPVLLDAGRAVDAERLLAAPALGGGAPLDDGRIRLLRARTALARGDAAAARALLDAGIVVADLREGAEELNETWWAVAERLVAGDGEITDAVRAAARAGHPLPAGYDFLMRPGS
;
A
#
# COMPACT_ATOMS: atom_id res chain seq x y z
N MET A 1 -43.62 -3.32 4.50
CA MET A 1 -42.68 -2.81 5.49
C MET A 1 -41.31 -2.84 4.78
N ALA A 2 -40.67 -1.70 4.60
CA ALA A 2 -39.30 -1.65 4.15
C ALA A 2 -38.41 -2.42 5.15
N LEU A 3 -37.42 -3.10 4.68
CA LEU A 3 -36.46 -3.82 5.53
C LEU A 3 -35.50 -2.77 6.09
N ALA A 4 -35.53 -2.55 7.39
CA ALA A 4 -34.54 -1.70 8.07
C ALA A 4 -33.14 -2.16 7.69
N THR A 5 -32.21 -1.21 7.57
CA THR A 5 -30.81 -1.49 7.30
C THR A 5 -30.23 -2.40 8.36
N THR A 6 -29.52 -3.43 7.94
CA THR A 6 -28.92 -4.45 8.81
C THR A 6 -27.43 -4.51 8.61
N VAL A 7 -26.69 -4.70 9.72
CA VAL A 7 -25.27 -5.03 9.73
C VAL A 7 -25.09 -6.47 10.22
N ARG A 8 -24.48 -7.33 9.42
CA ARG A 8 -24.31 -8.75 9.77
C ARG A 8 -22.97 -9.31 9.35
N SER A 9 -22.49 -10.30 10.08
CA SER A 9 -21.30 -11.08 9.73
C SER A 9 -21.65 -12.15 8.69
N THR A 10 -20.72 -12.42 7.78
CA THR A 10 -20.80 -13.44 6.75
C THR A 10 -19.39 -13.88 6.34
N LYS A 11 -19.31 -14.72 5.30
CA LYS A 11 -18.06 -15.08 4.65
C LYS A 11 -18.14 -14.85 3.15
N VAL A 12 -16.97 -14.51 2.56
CA VAL A 12 -16.78 -14.43 1.11
C VAL A 12 -15.87 -15.55 0.69
N ALA A 13 -16.39 -16.44 -0.17
CA ALA A 13 -15.61 -17.54 -0.74
C ALA A 13 -15.01 -17.12 -2.08
N LEU A 14 -13.68 -17.20 -2.22
CA LEU A 14 -12.95 -16.95 -3.46
C LEU A 14 -11.58 -17.67 -3.45
N PRO A 15 -10.98 -17.92 -4.62
CA PRO A 15 -9.60 -18.38 -4.69
C PRO A 15 -8.65 -17.31 -4.13
N ALA A 16 -7.84 -17.66 -3.13
CA ALA A 16 -6.92 -16.76 -2.48
C ALA A 16 -5.51 -17.33 -2.39
N ALA A 17 -4.51 -16.51 -2.69
CA ALA A 17 -3.14 -16.77 -2.29
C ALA A 17 -2.93 -16.25 -0.86
N PRO A 18 -2.25 -17.01 0.01
CA PRO A 18 -1.99 -16.56 1.38
C PRO A 18 -1.11 -15.31 1.38
N LEU A 19 -1.37 -14.39 2.30
CA LEU A 19 -0.54 -13.18 2.49
C LEU A 19 0.88 -13.49 2.98
N GLY A 20 1.10 -14.69 3.51
CA GLY A 20 2.38 -15.05 4.13
C GLY A 20 2.65 -14.30 5.44
N PRO A 21 3.75 -14.63 6.12
CA PRO A 21 4.18 -13.93 7.32
C PRO A 21 4.71 -12.54 7.02
N GLU A 22 4.73 -11.67 8.04
CA GLU A 22 5.48 -10.43 7.99
C GLU A 22 6.99 -10.70 7.93
N ASN A 23 7.72 -9.85 7.22
CA ASN A 23 9.18 -9.89 7.20
C ASN A 23 9.70 -9.58 8.63
N PRO A 24 10.54 -10.44 9.23
CA PRO A 24 11.00 -10.25 10.59
C PRO A 24 12.00 -9.08 10.73
N LEU A 25 12.55 -8.59 9.64
CA LEU A 25 13.54 -7.51 9.64
C LEU A 25 12.84 -6.14 9.65
N PRO A 26 13.28 -5.18 10.49
CA PRO A 26 12.78 -3.81 10.45
C PRO A 26 13.01 -3.16 9.09
N ALA A 27 12.05 -2.39 8.61
CA ALA A 27 12.13 -1.70 7.32
C ALA A 27 13.02 -0.44 7.41
N LEU A 28 14.33 -0.63 7.47
CA LEU A 28 15.33 0.44 7.64
C LEU A 28 15.64 1.20 6.35
N ARG A 29 15.31 0.63 5.18
CA ARG A 29 15.54 1.28 3.89
C ARG A 29 14.57 2.44 3.70
N PRO A 30 14.94 3.45 2.89
CA PRO A 30 14.03 4.54 2.57
C PRO A 30 12.69 4.02 2.02
N ALA A 31 11.59 4.69 2.38
CA ALA A 31 10.30 4.45 1.75
C ALA A 31 10.42 4.70 0.25
N GLY A 32 9.75 3.87 -0.55
CA GLY A 32 9.98 3.82 -2.01
C GLY A 32 9.78 5.15 -2.74
N GLU A 33 10.53 5.31 -3.83
CA GLU A 33 10.66 6.57 -4.58
C GLU A 33 9.63 6.74 -5.73
N LEU A 34 8.70 5.80 -5.93
CA LEU A 34 7.79 5.81 -7.10
C LEU A 34 7.00 7.12 -7.24
N HIS A 35 6.67 7.74 -6.13
CA HIS A 35 5.88 8.97 -6.07
C HIS A 35 6.70 10.19 -5.62
N ARG A 36 8.01 10.19 -5.83
CA ARG A 36 8.85 11.32 -5.49
C ARG A 36 8.91 12.30 -6.67
N ILE A 37 8.67 13.58 -6.39
CA ILE A 37 8.85 14.69 -7.33
C ILE A 37 10.22 15.32 -7.06
N ASP A 38 11.00 15.57 -8.10
CA ASP A 38 12.27 16.28 -7.98
C ASP A 38 12.01 17.71 -7.49
N PRO A 39 12.76 18.24 -6.52
CA PRO A 39 12.63 19.63 -6.08
C PRO A 39 12.68 20.66 -7.22
N ALA A 40 13.40 20.36 -8.30
CA ALA A 40 13.44 21.23 -9.48
C ALA A 40 12.08 21.31 -10.20
N ASP A 41 11.28 20.25 -10.16
CA ASP A 41 9.97 20.17 -10.81
C ASP A 41 8.85 20.82 -9.97
N LEU A 42 9.15 21.27 -8.75
CA LEU A 42 8.22 22.07 -7.92
C LEU A 42 8.14 23.53 -8.39
N VAL A 43 9.09 23.97 -9.21
CA VAL A 43 9.12 25.34 -9.74
C VAL A 43 7.98 25.50 -10.76
N GLY A 44 7.09 26.47 -10.51
CA GLY A 44 5.93 26.72 -11.37
C GLY A 44 4.62 26.07 -10.90
N LEU A 45 4.66 25.21 -9.88
CA LEU A 45 3.46 24.73 -9.22
C LEU A 45 2.83 25.83 -8.34
N PRO A 46 1.52 25.77 -8.07
CA PRO A 46 0.89 26.62 -7.05
C PRO A 46 1.64 26.56 -5.72
N ALA A 47 1.85 27.70 -5.09
CA ALA A 47 2.73 27.81 -3.91
C ALA A 47 2.27 26.94 -2.72
N ASP A 48 0.98 26.73 -2.54
CA ASP A 48 0.43 25.82 -1.53
C ASP A 48 0.69 24.36 -1.87
N MET A 49 0.53 23.96 -3.13
CA MET A 49 0.84 22.62 -3.63
C MET A 49 2.33 22.29 -3.44
N ALA A 50 3.22 23.20 -3.87
CA ALA A 50 4.66 22.98 -3.73
C ALA A 50 5.10 22.82 -2.26
N ARG A 51 4.49 23.56 -1.33
CA ARG A 51 4.74 23.39 0.12
C ARG A 51 4.23 22.06 0.65
N GLN A 52 3.06 21.61 0.21
CA GLN A 52 2.43 20.37 0.69
C GLN A 52 3.10 19.11 0.13
N ILE A 53 3.61 19.14 -1.10
CA ILE A 53 4.38 18.04 -1.71
C ILE A 53 5.66 17.77 -0.89
N GLY A 54 6.34 18.77 -0.43
CA GLY A 54 7.57 18.62 0.39
C GLY A 54 7.32 18.46 1.88
N TYR A 55 6.07 18.46 2.36
CA TYR A 55 5.77 18.48 3.78
C TYR A 55 5.94 17.10 4.44
N ALA A 56 6.90 16.99 5.36
CA ALA A 56 7.15 15.82 6.21
C ALA A 56 7.13 14.46 5.47
N PRO A 57 7.96 14.25 4.44
CA PRO A 57 8.00 12.99 3.71
C PRO A 57 8.39 11.84 4.65
N LEU A 58 7.92 10.63 4.37
CA LEU A 58 8.37 9.44 5.07
C LEU A 58 9.84 9.17 4.78
N ARG A 59 10.64 8.95 5.83
CA ARG A 59 12.01 8.47 5.72
C ARG A 59 12.05 6.96 5.49
N THR A 60 11.29 6.22 6.29
CA THR A 60 11.11 4.77 6.24
C THR A 60 9.66 4.46 6.54
N ILE A 61 9.24 3.21 6.38
CA ILE A 61 7.92 2.74 6.83
C ILE A 61 7.92 2.22 8.28
N LEU A 62 9.01 2.43 9.05
CA LEU A 62 9.01 2.10 10.47
C LEU A 62 7.88 2.85 11.21
N PRO A 63 7.21 2.20 12.14
CA PRO A 63 7.47 0.89 12.77
C PRO A 63 6.79 -0.29 12.06
N VAL A 64 6.20 -0.08 10.89
CA VAL A 64 5.53 -1.15 10.14
C VAL A 64 6.57 -2.09 9.52
N ARG A 65 6.23 -3.38 9.49
CA ARG A 65 7.01 -4.41 8.79
C ARG A 65 6.46 -4.66 7.41
N THR A 66 7.33 -5.01 6.48
CA THR A 66 6.91 -5.42 5.15
C THR A 66 6.28 -6.81 5.19
N ARG A 67 5.42 -7.08 4.23
CA ARG A 67 4.80 -8.38 3.99
C ARG A 67 5.12 -8.78 2.55
N ASP A 68 6.16 -9.58 2.38
CA ASP A 68 6.76 -9.97 1.11
C ASP A 68 6.88 -11.50 0.93
N GLY A 69 6.36 -12.26 1.89
CA GLY A 69 6.41 -13.72 1.91
C GLY A 69 5.25 -14.43 1.20
N TYR A 70 4.43 -13.73 0.42
CA TYR A 70 3.31 -14.31 -0.31
C TYR A 70 3.76 -14.97 -1.62
N GLY A 71 2.93 -15.92 -2.07
CA GLY A 71 3.09 -16.62 -3.36
C GLY A 71 1.97 -16.28 -4.34
N ARG A 72 1.87 -17.13 -5.37
CA ARG A 72 0.82 -17.02 -6.38
C ARG A 72 -0.09 -18.25 -6.44
N ASP A 73 0.18 -19.22 -5.59
CA ASP A 73 -0.64 -20.45 -5.51
C ASP A 73 -1.92 -20.15 -4.75
N ARG A 74 -3.02 -20.06 -5.49
CA ARG A 74 -4.34 -19.80 -4.97
C ARG A 74 -5.07 -21.09 -4.65
N ALA A 75 -5.74 -21.11 -3.51
CA ALA A 75 -6.63 -22.19 -3.10
C ALA A 75 -8.00 -21.60 -2.72
N PRO A 76 -9.09 -22.39 -2.77
CA PRO A 76 -10.37 -21.95 -2.24
C PRO A 76 -10.23 -21.51 -0.78
N ALA A 77 -10.69 -20.30 -0.47
CA ALA A 77 -10.64 -19.73 0.88
C ALA A 77 -11.96 -19.04 1.22
N GLU A 78 -12.26 -18.97 2.50
CA GLU A 78 -13.36 -18.20 3.05
C GLU A 78 -12.80 -17.04 3.86
N LEU A 79 -13.11 -15.82 3.44
CA LEU A 79 -12.73 -14.59 4.13
C LEU A 79 -13.87 -14.10 5.02
N ASP A 80 -13.57 -13.71 6.25
CA ASP A 80 -14.53 -13.04 7.12
C ASP A 80 -14.99 -11.73 6.49
N ALA A 81 -16.28 -11.50 6.47
CA ALA A 81 -16.88 -10.35 5.85
C ALA A 81 -18.04 -9.78 6.69
N LEU A 82 -18.25 -8.48 6.56
CA LEU A 82 -19.38 -7.77 7.14
C LEU A 82 -20.23 -7.20 6.01
N VAL A 83 -21.54 -7.27 6.17
CA VAL A 83 -22.49 -6.78 5.17
C VAL A 83 -23.36 -5.70 5.79
N VAL A 84 -23.42 -4.55 5.11
CA VAL A 84 -24.40 -3.49 5.36
C VAL A 84 -25.41 -3.53 4.21
N GLU A 85 -26.70 -3.69 4.53
CA GLU A 85 -27.70 -4.02 3.51
C GLU A 85 -29.06 -3.36 3.80
N ASN A 86 -29.64 -2.72 2.78
CA ASN A 86 -31.03 -2.24 2.77
C ASN A 86 -31.80 -2.90 1.62
N SER A 87 -33.01 -2.39 1.29
CA SER A 87 -33.83 -2.89 0.19
C SER A 87 -33.17 -2.75 -1.18
N ARG A 88 -32.23 -1.82 -1.37
CA ARG A 88 -31.69 -1.38 -2.67
C ARG A 88 -30.21 -1.71 -2.87
N LEU A 89 -29.39 -1.60 -1.83
CA LEU A 89 -27.94 -1.84 -1.88
C LEU A 89 -27.50 -2.93 -0.92
N ARG A 90 -26.43 -3.61 -1.29
CA ARG A 90 -25.66 -4.50 -0.41
C ARG A 90 -24.17 -4.16 -0.53
N ALA A 91 -23.61 -3.65 0.56
CA ALA A 91 -22.19 -3.39 0.71
C ALA A 91 -21.53 -4.54 1.47
N THR A 92 -20.43 -5.09 0.95
CA THR A 92 -19.67 -6.18 1.58
C THR A 92 -18.27 -5.71 1.91
N VAL A 93 -17.88 -5.81 3.18
CA VAL A 93 -16.61 -5.30 3.72
C VAL A 93 -15.76 -6.45 4.23
N LEU A 94 -14.44 -6.40 4.00
CA LEU A 94 -13.45 -7.36 4.49
C LEU A 94 -12.66 -6.74 5.66
N PRO A 95 -13.06 -6.91 6.91
CA PRO A 95 -12.43 -6.23 8.05
C PRO A 95 -11.00 -6.71 8.30
N GLY A 96 -10.67 -7.95 7.97
CA GLY A 96 -9.32 -8.52 8.08
C GLY A 96 -8.34 -8.04 6.99
N LEU A 97 -8.81 -7.27 6.01
CA LEU A 97 -8.04 -6.82 4.84
C LEU A 97 -8.21 -5.31 4.64
N GLY A 98 -7.78 -4.53 5.63
CA GLY A 98 -7.81 -3.06 5.60
C GLY A 98 -9.22 -2.46 5.59
N GLY A 99 -10.24 -3.23 5.98
CA GLY A 99 -11.63 -2.77 5.91
C GLY A 99 -12.12 -2.54 4.46
N ARG A 100 -11.53 -3.25 3.49
CA ARG A 100 -11.83 -3.11 2.06
C ARG A 100 -13.34 -3.23 1.78
N LEU A 101 -13.97 -2.21 1.19
CA LEU A 101 -15.31 -2.36 0.61
C LEU A 101 -15.18 -3.19 -0.68
N HIS A 102 -15.39 -4.51 -0.56
CA HIS A 102 -15.13 -5.50 -1.61
C HIS A 102 -16.19 -5.50 -2.72
N SER A 103 -17.45 -5.19 -2.35
CA SER A 103 -18.59 -5.23 -3.27
C SER A 103 -19.61 -4.17 -2.87
N LEU A 104 -20.19 -3.51 -3.85
CA LEU A 104 -21.34 -2.62 -3.71
C LEU A 104 -22.37 -3.00 -4.78
N PHE A 105 -23.29 -3.89 -4.42
CA PHE A 105 -24.27 -4.46 -5.34
C PHE A 105 -25.59 -3.71 -5.30
N HIS A 106 -26.01 -3.16 -6.44
CA HIS A 106 -27.28 -2.47 -6.61
C HIS A 106 -28.36 -3.46 -7.05
N LYS A 107 -29.27 -3.79 -6.13
CA LYS A 107 -30.29 -4.83 -6.30
C LYS A 107 -31.29 -4.54 -7.41
N PRO A 108 -31.84 -3.30 -7.53
CA PRO A 108 -32.84 -3.01 -8.55
C PRO A 108 -32.32 -3.22 -9.99
N THR A 109 -31.06 -2.95 -10.26
CA THR A 109 -30.48 -3.15 -11.60
C THR A 109 -29.73 -4.47 -11.73
N GLY A 110 -29.50 -5.20 -10.62
CA GLY A 110 -28.68 -6.42 -10.62
C GLY A 110 -27.21 -6.18 -10.93
N ARG A 111 -26.70 -4.94 -10.75
CA ARG A 111 -25.34 -4.55 -11.11
C ARG A 111 -24.40 -4.49 -9.92
N GLU A 112 -23.17 -4.99 -10.09
CA GLU A 112 -22.04 -4.68 -9.23
C GLU A 112 -21.47 -3.33 -9.66
N LEU A 113 -21.39 -2.37 -8.74
CA LEU A 113 -20.94 -1.02 -9.04
C LEU A 113 -19.42 -0.88 -8.99
N LEU A 114 -18.74 -1.75 -8.24
CA LEU A 114 -17.29 -1.78 -8.10
C LEU A 114 -16.69 -2.88 -8.98
N TYR A 115 -15.43 -2.75 -9.33
CA TYR A 115 -14.69 -3.90 -9.82
C TYR A 115 -14.43 -4.85 -8.64
N ARG A 116 -15.18 -5.94 -8.59
CA ARG A 116 -15.00 -7.01 -7.63
C ARG A 116 -14.01 -8.02 -8.18
N ASN A 117 -12.77 -8.00 -7.67
CA ASN A 117 -11.77 -8.97 -8.09
C ASN A 117 -12.23 -10.40 -7.73
N PRO A 118 -12.27 -11.34 -8.70
CA PRO A 118 -12.69 -12.72 -8.44
C PRO A 118 -11.70 -13.52 -7.59
N VAL A 119 -10.51 -12.99 -7.35
CA VAL A 119 -9.45 -13.66 -6.59
C VAL A 119 -8.78 -12.71 -5.59
N LEU A 120 -8.23 -13.25 -4.51
CA LEU A 120 -7.27 -12.53 -3.67
C LEU A 120 -5.86 -12.89 -4.11
N GLN A 121 -5.20 -11.98 -4.84
CA GLN A 121 -3.84 -12.14 -5.31
C GLN A 121 -2.97 -11.00 -4.82
N PRO A 122 -2.11 -11.22 -3.82
CA PRO A 122 -1.17 -10.21 -3.36
C PRO A 122 -0.12 -9.85 -4.41
N ALA A 123 0.28 -8.57 -4.41
CA ALA A 123 1.38 -8.00 -5.19
C ALA A 123 2.05 -6.87 -4.39
N ASP A 124 3.27 -6.45 -4.76
CA ASP A 124 4.02 -5.44 -4.02
C ASP A 124 3.68 -4.01 -4.49
N PHE A 125 2.56 -3.48 -4.01
CA PHE A 125 2.09 -2.13 -4.33
C PHE A 125 1.92 -1.25 -3.10
N ALA A 126 1.68 -1.85 -1.91
CA ALA A 126 1.50 -1.09 -0.69
C ALA A 126 2.84 -0.62 -0.08
N LEU A 127 2.78 0.39 0.80
CA LEU A 127 3.92 0.82 1.61
C LEU A 127 4.54 -0.35 2.39
N ALA A 128 3.70 -1.27 2.88
CA ALA A 128 4.12 -2.49 3.56
C ALA A 128 4.29 -3.71 2.63
N GLY A 129 4.33 -3.54 1.32
CA GLY A 129 4.47 -4.61 0.34
C GLY A 129 3.11 -5.15 -0.13
N ALA A 130 2.59 -6.19 0.51
CA ALA A 130 1.36 -6.86 0.09
C ALA A 130 0.18 -5.90 -0.10
N TRP A 131 -0.40 -5.95 -1.27
CA TRP A 131 -1.61 -5.26 -1.70
C TRP A 131 -2.43 -6.16 -2.63
N PHE A 132 -3.72 -5.91 -2.75
CA PHE A 132 -4.57 -6.61 -3.73
C PHE A 132 -5.56 -5.65 -4.38
N SER A 133 -5.92 -5.91 -5.63
CA SER A 133 -6.78 -5.04 -6.42
C SER A 133 -8.26 -5.28 -6.17
N GLY A 134 -9.09 -4.28 -6.52
CA GLY A 134 -10.55 -4.35 -6.51
C GLY A 134 -11.19 -3.71 -5.27
N GLY A 135 -12.47 -3.34 -5.40
CA GLY A 135 -13.24 -2.70 -4.34
C GLY A 135 -12.86 -1.25 -4.07
N VAL A 136 -13.13 -0.77 -2.84
CA VAL A 136 -12.66 0.53 -2.35
C VAL A 136 -11.65 0.31 -1.25
N GLU A 137 -10.48 0.94 -1.38
CA GLU A 137 -9.38 0.94 -0.43
C GLU A 137 -9.26 2.31 0.25
N TRP A 138 -8.86 2.29 1.51
CA TRP A 138 -8.71 3.47 2.35
C TRP A 138 -7.23 3.76 2.57
N ASN A 139 -6.69 4.73 1.82
CA ASN A 139 -5.26 5.07 1.87
C ASN A 139 -5.01 6.25 2.79
N LEU A 140 -4.31 5.99 3.89
CA LEU A 140 -3.87 7.04 4.80
C LEU A 140 -2.44 6.77 5.31
N GLY A 141 -1.84 7.76 5.96
CA GLY A 141 -0.47 7.75 6.48
C GLY A 141 0.51 8.47 5.56
N ALA A 142 0.69 8.02 4.33
CA ALA A 142 1.56 8.65 3.34
C ALA A 142 1.17 8.29 1.91
N THR A 143 1.79 8.95 0.94
CA THR A 143 1.63 8.69 -0.50
C THR A 143 1.80 7.22 -0.84
N GLY A 144 0.84 6.66 -1.56
CA GLY A 144 0.78 5.26 -1.98
C GLY A 144 -0.34 4.48 -1.30
N HIS A 145 -0.37 3.17 -1.55
CA HIS A 145 -1.32 2.27 -0.90
C HIS A 145 -0.95 2.08 0.57
N ALA A 146 -1.96 2.13 1.44
CA ALA A 146 -1.76 2.16 2.88
C ALA A 146 -1.01 0.94 3.44
N ALA A 147 -0.20 1.16 4.46
CA ALA A 147 0.53 0.09 5.12
C ALA A 147 -0.39 -0.96 5.78
N HIS A 148 -1.62 -0.58 6.12
CA HIS A 148 -2.63 -1.45 6.73
C HIS A 148 -3.59 -2.10 5.72
N THR A 149 -3.41 -1.93 4.41
CA THR A 149 -4.35 -2.45 3.38
C THR A 149 -4.60 -3.97 3.46
N CYS A 150 -3.64 -4.73 3.99
CA CYS A 150 -3.73 -6.16 4.26
C CYS A 150 -3.69 -6.50 5.76
N ALA A 151 -4.04 -5.55 6.63
CA ALA A 151 -4.09 -5.74 8.08
C ALA A 151 -5.53 -5.71 8.61
N PRO A 152 -5.81 -6.33 9.77
CA PRO A 152 -7.13 -6.29 10.38
C PRO A 152 -7.45 -4.90 10.94
N LEU A 153 -8.72 -4.49 10.81
CA LEU A 153 -9.28 -3.33 11.50
C LEU A 153 -10.27 -3.78 12.57
N HIS A 154 -10.44 -2.99 13.61
CA HIS A 154 -11.60 -3.13 14.50
C HIS A 154 -12.88 -2.84 13.73
N ALA A 155 -13.95 -3.55 14.06
CA ALA A 155 -15.26 -3.31 13.49
C ALA A 155 -16.37 -3.50 14.53
N GLY A 156 -17.40 -2.66 14.46
CA GLY A 156 -18.54 -2.74 15.38
C GLY A 156 -19.80 -2.12 14.81
N ARG A 157 -20.95 -2.39 15.48
CA ARG A 157 -22.21 -1.76 15.17
C ARG A 157 -22.38 -0.48 15.98
N VAL A 158 -22.82 0.56 15.30
CA VAL A 158 -23.24 1.83 15.94
C VAL A 158 -24.62 2.23 15.46
N PRO A 159 -25.38 3.02 16.25
CA PRO A 159 -26.65 3.57 15.79
C PRO A 159 -26.45 4.45 14.56
N ALA A 160 -27.31 4.31 13.56
CA ALA A 160 -27.37 5.22 12.43
C ALA A 160 -28.25 6.44 12.73
N PRO A 161 -28.05 7.59 12.03
CA PRO A 161 -28.89 8.78 12.23
C PRO A 161 -30.39 8.56 12.01
N ASP A 162 -30.76 7.65 11.12
CA ASP A 162 -32.15 7.27 10.81
C ASP A 162 -32.75 6.25 11.80
N GLY A 163 -32.02 5.89 12.85
CA GLY A 163 -32.43 4.90 13.85
C GLY A 163 -32.15 3.44 13.47
N GLY A 164 -31.56 3.20 12.30
CA GLY A 164 -31.03 1.91 11.90
C GLY A 164 -29.66 1.61 12.50
N GLU A 165 -28.89 0.75 11.81
CA GLU A 165 -27.52 0.40 12.18
C GLU A 165 -26.56 0.86 11.08
N MET A 166 -25.36 1.29 11.47
CA MET A 166 -24.21 1.47 10.59
C MET A 166 -23.01 0.66 11.07
N LEU A 167 -22.14 0.33 10.14
CA LEU A 167 -20.89 -0.39 10.41
C LEU A 167 -19.78 0.63 10.63
N ARG A 168 -19.13 0.60 11.80
CA ARG A 168 -17.94 1.35 12.08
C ARG A 168 -16.71 0.47 11.97
N LEU A 169 -15.68 0.97 11.27
CA LEU A 169 -14.32 0.45 11.26
C LEU A 169 -13.40 1.49 11.90
N TRP A 170 -12.38 1.06 12.65
CA TRP A 170 -11.38 1.96 13.19
C TRP A 170 -10.06 1.24 13.44
N GLU A 171 -8.94 1.99 13.44
CA GLU A 171 -7.62 1.49 13.77
C GLU A 171 -6.65 2.65 14.06
N TRP A 172 -5.47 2.30 14.54
CA TRP A 172 -4.33 3.20 14.74
C TRP A 172 -3.37 3.13 13.56
N GLU A 173 -3.24 4.25 12.83
CA GLU A 173 -2.29 4.38 11.73
C GLU A 173 -0.88 4.64 12.29
N ARG A 174 0.03 3.70 12.10
CA ARG A 174 1.32 3.61 12.80
C ARG A 174 2.44 4.44 12.20
N LEU A 175 2.30 4.94 10.96
CA LEU A 175 3.34 5.76 10.30
C LEU A 175 3.32 7.21 10.79
N ARG A 176 2.16 7.70 11.19
CA ARG A 176 1.91 9.07 11.65
C ARG A 176 1.33 9.15 13.06
N ASP A 177 1.05 8.02 13.67
CA ASP A 177 0.41 7.90 14.99
C ASP A 177 -0.97 8.59 15.05
N LEU A 178 -1.85 8.27 14.09
CA LEU A 178 -3.19 8.83 13.97
C LEU A 178 -4.25 7.76 14.23
N ALA A 179 -5.31 8.13 14.95
CA ALA A 179 -6.51 7.30 14.98
C ALA A 179 -7.41 7.63 13.80
N PHE A 180 -8.00 6.61 13.17
CA PHE A 180 -8.98 6.82 12.11
C PHE A 180 -10.23 5.98 12.30
N GLN A 181 -11.34 6.47 11.75
CA GLN A 181 -12.68 5.91 11.81
C GLN A 181 -13.31 5.98 10.42
N ILE A 182 -14.00 4.92 10.03
CA ILE A 182 -14.76 4.81 8.79
C ILE A 182 -16.13 4.23 9.14
N ASP A 183 -17.19 4.99 8.93
CA ASP A 183 -18.57 4.57 9.18
C ASP A 183 -19.30 4.34 7.88
N LEU A 184 -19.77 3.13 7.63
CA LEU A 184 -20.59 2.81 6.48
C LEU A 184 -22.06 2.86 6.90
N TRP A 185 -22.75 3.89 6.42
CA TRP A 185 -24.16 4.15 6.69
C TRP A 185 -24.97 4.03 5.40
N LEU A 186 -25.97 3.18 5.44
CA LEU A 186 -26.85 2.94 4.32
C LEU A 186 -28.30 3.21 4.78
N PRO A 187 -28.86 4.42 4.54
CA PRO A 187 -30.22 4.74 4.92
C PRO A 187 -31.25 3.79 4.30
N GLU A 188 -32.39 3.60 4.99
CA GLU A 188 -33.49 2.79 4.46
C GLU A 188 -33.91 3.33 3.08
N ASP A 189 -34.06 2.43 2.10
CA ASP A 189 -34.44 2.75 0.71
C ASP A 189 -33.49 3.69 -0.08
N SER A 190 -32.29 3.99 0.44
CA SER A 190 -31.29 4.77 -0.28
C SER A 190 -30.59 3.94 -1.37
N ASP A 191 -30.37 4.56 -2.53
CA ASP A 191 -29.47 4.05 -3.57
C ASP A 191 -28.01 4.48 -3.33
N PHE A 192 -27.71 5.23 -2.25
CA PHE A 192 -26.39 5.70 -1.92
C PHE A 192 -25.93 5.17 -0.58
N LEU A 193 -24.73 4.58 -0.57
CA LEU A 193 -23.98 4.26 0.64
C LEU A 193 -23.22 5.52 1.06
N TYR A 194 -23.47 6.03 2.25
CA TYR A 194 -22.69 7.07 2.87
C TYR A 194 -21.50 6.46 3.61
N VAL A 195 -20.35 7.11 3.49
CA VAL A 195 -19.13 6.72 4.21
C VAL A 195 -18.61 7.94 4.95
N GLY A 196 -18.86 7.97 6.25
CA GLY A 196 -18.36 9.00 7.15
C GLY A 196 -16.94 8.65 7.59
N ILE A 197 -16.01 9.60 7.42
CA ILE A 197 -14.61 9.40 7.75
C ILE A 197 -14.14 10.45 8.72
N ARG A 198 -13.39 10.01 9.75
CA ARG A 198 -12.72 10.88 10.69
C ARG A 198 -11.29 10.42 10.93
N VAL A 199 -10.35 11.34 10.83
CA VAL A 199 -8.94 11.16 11.18
C VAL A 199 -8.64 12.08 12.35
N ARG A 200 -8.00 11.56 13.40
CA ARG A 200 -7.72 12.30 14.64
C ARG A 200 -6.22 12.39 14.87
N ASN A 201 -5.76 13.61 15.17
CA ASN A 201 -4.44 13.88 15.72
C ASN A 201 -4.56 14.10 17.24
N PRO A 202 -4.29 13.07 18.08
CA PRO A 202 -4.37 13.20 19.53
C PRO A 202 -3.10 13.77 20.14
N HIS A 203 -2.15 14.27 19.33
CA HIS A 203 -0.87 14.78 19.81
C HIS A 203 -0.89 16.29 19.99
N ASP A 204 0.00 16.78 20.83
CA ASP A 204 0.27 18.21 21.09
C ASP A 204 1.08 18.90 19.96
N ARG A 205 1.29 18.23 18.83
CA ARG A 205 2.07 18.70 17.68
C ARG A 205 1.30 18.55 16.38
N THR A 206 1.65 19.38 15.38
CA THR A 206 1.16 19.24 14.03
C THR A 206 1.73 17.97 13.37
N VAL A 207 0.89 17.18 12.71
CA VAL A 207 1.27 15.98 11.96
C VAL A 207 0.82 16.08 10.50
N PRO A 208 1.47 15.41 9.55
CA PRO A 208 1.00 15.34 8.17
C PRO A 208 -0.23 14.42 8.07
N ALA A 209 -1.32 14.94 7.52
CA ALA A 209 -2.50 14.16 7.15
C ALA A 209 -2.47 13.81 5.67
N TYR A 210 -2.87 12.58 5.37
CA TYR A 210 -3.00 12.04 4.02
C TYR A 210 -4.23 11.13 3.98
N TRP A 211 -5.07 11.29 2.94
CA TRP A 211 -6.18 10.39 2.68
C TRP A 211 -6.52 10.34 1.20
N TRP A 212 -6.73 9.11 0.70
CA TRP A 212 -7.31 8.83 -0.62
C TRP A 212 -8.15 7.57 -0.56
N SER A 213 -9.44 7.69 -0.92
CA SER A 213 -10.31 6.55 -1.21
C SER A 213 -10.05 6.09 -2.63
N ASN A 214 -9.50 4.88 -2.79
CA ASN A 214 -9.15 4.30 -4.07
C ASN A 214 -10.24 3.32 -4.52
N ILE A 215 -10.93 3.62 -5.60
CA ILE A 215 -12.15 2.96 -6.05
C ILE A 215 -11.87 2.27 -7.39
N ALA A 216 -11.81 0.95 -7.39
CA ALA A 216 -11.72 0.17 -8.61
C ALA A 216 -13.10 0.04 -9.28
N VAL A 217 -13.17 0.41 -10.55
CA VAL A 217 -14.39 0.30 -11.37
C VAL A 217 -14.12 -0.51 -12.64
N PRO A 218 -15.10 -1.24 -13.18
CA PRO A 218 -14.92 -2.01 -14.41
C PRO A 218 -14.48 -1.13 -15.58
N GLU A 219 -13.52 -1.61 -16.36
CA GLU A 219 -13.08 -0.98 -17.60
C GLU A 219 -13.63 -1.75 -18.81
N THR A 220 -14.29 -1.04 -19.72
CA THR A 220 -14.71 -1.51 -21.04
C THR A 220 -14.15 -0.58 -22.11
N ASP A 221 -14.29 -0.94 -23.37
CA ASP A 221 -13.84 -0.10 -24.51
C ASP A 221 -14.55 1.26 -24.54
N ARG A 222 -15.72 1.38 -23.92
CA ARG A 222 -16.55 2.58 -23.87
C ARG A 222 -16.72 3.15 -22.48
N THR A 223 -15.95 2.70 -21.48
CA THR A 223 -15.97 3.33 -20.16
C THR A 223 -15.46 4.75 -20.27
N ARG A 224 -16.27 5.73 -19.82
CA ARG A 224 -15.90 7.16 -19.78
C ARG A 224 -15.91 7.66 -18.34
N VAL A 225 -14.83 8.36 -17.96
CA VAL A 225 -14.73 9.02 -16.65
C VAL A 225 -15.07 10.48 -16.80
N LEU A 226 -16.02 10.97 -15.98
CA LEU A 226 -16.48 12.35 -15.97
C LEU A 226 -16.32 12.95 -14.57
N ALA A 227 -15.98 14.23 -14.52
CA ALA A 227 -15.87 15.05 -13.30
C ALA A 227 -16.03 16.54 -13.65
N PRO A 228 -16.33 17.42 -12.70
CA PRO A 228 -16.53 18.86 -12.95
C PRO A 228 -15.19 19.59 -13.12
N ALA A 229 -14.34 19.12 -14.04
CA ALA A 229 -13.01 19.66 -14.30
C ALA A 229 -12.79 19.96 -15.79
N THR A 230 -12.02 21.01 -16.09
CA THR A 230 -11.55 21.36 -17.44
C THR A 230 -10.05 21.22 -17.61
N ALA A 231 -9.34 20.91 -16.51
CA ALA A 231 -7.90 20.65 -16.48
C ALA A 231 -7.59 19.55 -15.46
N ALA A 232 -6.41 18.98 -15.57
CA ALA A 232 -5.89 18.01 -14.60
C ALA A 232 -4.39 18.22 -14.42
N TRP A 233 -3.88 17.82 -13.26
CA TRP A 233 -2.46 17.60 -13.03
C TRP A 233 -2.10 16.19 -13.46
N HIS A 234 -1.29 16.09 -14.52
CA HIS A 234 -0.87 14.80 -15.10
C HIS A 234 0.48 14.39 -14.55
N PHE A 235 0.57 13.12 -14.15
CA PHE A 235 1.81 12.45 -13.77
C PHE A 235 1.90 11.11 -14.49
N GLY A 236 3.00 10.85 -15.18
CA GLY A 236 3.22 9.63 -15.97
C GLY A 236 4.68 9.20 -15.92
N HIS A 237 5.09 8.38 -16.87
CA HIS A 237 6.44 7.79 -16.94
C HIS A 237 7.60 8.80 -16.89
N GLN A 238 7.37 10.07 -17.28
CA GLN A 238 8.39 11.14 -17.18
C GLN A 238 8.61 11.63 -15.75
N ARG A 239 7.74 11.26 -14.80
CA ARG A 239 7.77 11.63 -13.38
C ARG A 239 7.74 13.15 -13.14
N VAL A 240 7.13 13.91 -14.04
CA VAL A 240 6.92 15.35 -13.95
C VAL A 240 5.45 15.64 -13.78
N LEU A 241 5.11 16.41 -12.75
CA LEU A 241 3.75 16.88 -12.50
C LEU A 241 3.49 18.16 -13.31
N ARG A 242 2.53 18.11 -14.24
CA ARG A 242 2.19 19.25 -15.11
C ARG A 242 0.69 19.38 -15.29
N GLN A 243 0.20 20.60 -15.39
CA GLN A 243 -1.20 20.84 -15.72
C GLN A 243 -1.44 20.61 -17.21
N VAL A 244 -2.55 19.94 -17.52
CA VAL A 244 -3.01 19.66 -18.89
C VAL A 244 -4.49 19.97 -19.02
N GLU A 245 -4.93 20.29 -20.24
CA GLU A 245 -6.36 20.49 -20.56
C GLU A 245 -7.11 19.15 -20.64
N LEU A 246 -8.41 19.18 -20.37
CA LEU A 246 -9.32 18.05 -20.50
C LEU A 246 -10.39 18.35 -21.56
N PRO A 247 -10.85 17.33 -22.31
CA PRO A 247 -10.47 15.93 -22.24
C PRO A 247 -9.26 15.56 -23.10
N VAL A 248 -8.75 16.49 -23.92
CA VAL A 248 -7.62 16.27 -24.85
C VAL A 248 -6.42 17.09 -24.37
N PRO A 249 -5.41 16.45 -23.73
CA PRO A 249 -4.31 17.15 -23.08
C PRO A 249 -3.33 17.88 -24.02
N ALA A 250 -3.34 17.53 -25.29
CA ALA A 250 -2.53 18.18 -26.34
C ALA A 250 -3.13 17.90 -27.72
N ALA A 251 -2.82 18.73 -28.70
CA ALA A 251 -3.28 18.51 -30.09
C ALA A 251 -2.83 17.13 -30.60
N GLY A 252 -3.78 16.32 -31.07
CA GLY A 252 -3.54 14.96 -31.55
C GLY A 252 -3.39 13.89 -30.45
N ALA A 253 -3.46 14.25 -29.17
CA ALA A 253 -3.53 13.31 -28.09
C ALA A 253 -4.92 12.64 -28.00
N PRO A 254 -5.02 11.41 -27.47
CA PRO A 254 -6.31 10.79 -27.21
C PRO A 254 -7.12 11.54 -26.17
N ASP A 255 -8.44 11.38 -26.21
CA ASP A 255 -9.36 11.83 -25.16
C ASP A 255 -9.10 10.99 -23.89
N VAL A 256 -8.57 11.65 -22.84
CA VAL A 256 -8.17 11.01 -21.59
C VAL A 256 -9.35 10.70 -20.67
N SER A 257 -10.56 11.10 -21.03
CA SER A 257 -11.76 10.65 -20.32
C SER A 257 -12.13 9.18 -20.65
N TYR A 258 -11.53 8.61 -21.71
CA TYR A 258 -11.64 7.20 -22.09
C TYR A 258 -10.33 6.46 -21.76
N PRO A 259 -10.23 5.84 -20.58
CA PRO A 259 -8.99 5.13 -20.15
C PRO A 259 -8.49 4.10 -21.15
N GLY A 260 -9.42 3.40 -21.81
CA GLY A 260 -9.11 2.44 -22.86
C GLY A 260 -8.40 3.01 -24.10
N GLY A 261 -8.27 4.32 -24.26
CA GLY A 261 -7.52 4.97 -25.35
C GLY A 261 -6.02 5.10 -25.10
N SER A 262 -5.56 4.96 -23.85
CA SER A 262 -4.16 5.15 -23.50
C SER A 262 -3.32 3.89 -23.71
N GLN A 263 -2.08 4.07 -24.20
CA GLN A 263 -1.10 2.97 -24.30
C GLN A 263 -0.29 2.77 -23.01
N HIS A 264 -0.15 3.80 -22.18
CA HIS A 264 0.72 3.82 -21.00
C HIS A 264 -0.07 4.16 -19.75
N ALA A 265 0.41 3.65 -18.61
CA ALA A 265 -0.13 4.01 -17.32
C ALA A 265 0.05 5.51 -17.04
N ALA A 266 -0.96 6.12 -16.43
CA ALA A 266 -0.92 7.52 -16.06
C ALA A 266 -1.92 7.87 -14.96
N ASP A 267 -1.56 8.91 -14.19
CA ASP A 267 -2.39 9.58 -13.21
C ASP A 267 -2.86 10.92 -13.74
N TYR A 268 -4.16 11.20 -13.61
CA TYR A 268 -4.73 12.52 -13.86
C TYR A 268 -5.50 12.96 -12.61
N PHE A 269 -4.92 13.93 -11.91
CA PHE A 269 -5.56 14.58 -10.76
C PHE A 269 -6.42 15.74 -11.28
N LEU A 270 -7.73 15.58 -11.21
CA LEU A 270 -8.71 16.46 -11.82
C LEU A 270 -8.78 17.80 -11.06
N ASP A 271 -8.52 18.92 -11.74
CA ASP A 271 -8.45 20.25 -11.14
C ASP A 271 -9.87 20.84 -11.00
N ILE A 272 -10.56 20.50 -9.93
CA ILE A 272 -11.91 20.95 -9.64
C ILE A 272 -11.86 22.30 -8.90
N ARG A 273 -12.62 23.28 -9.37
CA ARG A 273 -12.67 24.62 -8.76
C ARG A 273 -13.20 24.55 -7.33
N GLY A 274 -12.85 25.55 -6.52
CA GLY A 274 -13.15 25.57 -5.09
C GLY A 274 -14.63 25.46 -4.72
N ASP A 275 -15.51 26.07 -5.52
CA ASP A 275 -16.97 26.18 -5.33
C ASP A 275 -17.78 25.09 -6.06
N ASP A 276 -17.15 24.36 -7.00
CA ASP A 276 -17.81 23.26 -7.71
C ASP A 276 -18.04 22.05 -6.78
N ARG A 277 -19.16 21.38 -6.97
CA ARG A 277 -19.47 20.13 -6.26
C ARG A 277 -18.41 19.09 -6.52
N ARG A 278 -17.98 18.38 -5.51
CA ARG A 278 -16.95 17.31 -5.56
C ARG A 278 -17.57 16.00 -5.98
N TRP A 279 -17.33 15.55 -7.21
CA TRP A 279 -17.76 14.24 -7.70
C TRP A 279 -16.85 13.70 -8.81
N ILE A 280 -16.89 12.39 -9.00
CA ILE A 280 -16.30 11.65 -10.11
C ILE A 280 -17.19 10.46 -10.44
N THR A 281 -17.34 10.13 -11.71
CA THR A 281 -18.13 8.98 -12.16
C THR A 281 -17.40 8.24 -13.27
N ALA A 282 -17.60 6.93 -13.34
CA ALA A 282 -17.20 6.08 -14.46
C ALA A 282 -18.47 5.41 -15.02
N LEU A 283 -18.79 5.72 -16.27
CA LEU A 283 -19.99 5.24 -16.95
C LEU A 283 -19.61 4.35 -18.14
N ASP A 284 -20.35 3.26 -18.32
CA ASP A 284 -20.19 2.34 -19.44
C ASP A 284 -20.78 2.89 -20.75
N GLY A 285 -20.73 2.09 -21.83
CA GLY A 285 -21.25 2.48 -23.14
C GLY A 285 -22.76 2.77 -23.18
N ASP A 286 -23.49 2.32 -22.17
CA ASP A 286 -24.95 2.51 -22.03
C ASP A 286 -25.27 3.64 -21.03
N GLY A 287 -24.27 4.38 -20.56
CA GLY A 287 -24.44 5.48 -19.64
C GLY A 287 -24.68 5.08 -18.19
N HIS A 288 -24.35 3.86 -17.80
CA HIS A 288 -24.52 3.36 -16.44
C HIS A 288 -23.20 3.12 -15.75
N GLY A 289 -23.13 3.36 -14.43
CA GLY A 289 -21.94 3.08 -13.65
C GLY A 289 -21.99 3.57 -12.21
N LEU A 290 -20.83 3.76 -11.63
CA LEU A 290 -20.65 4.28 -10.27
C LEU A 290 -20.43 5.79 -10.30
N VAL A 291 -21.05 6.51 -9.38
CA VAL A 291 -20.66 7.88 -9.00
C VAL A 291 -20.18 7.89 -7.54
N GLN A 292 -19.12 8.64 -7.31
CA GLN A 292 -18.65 9.05 -5.99
C GLN A 292 -18.79 10.57 -5.87
N THR A 293 -19.36 11.03 -4.76
CA THR A 293 -19.42 12.46 -4.40
C THR A 293 -19.11 12.62 -2.92
N SER A 294 -18.83 13.84 -2.45
CA SER A 294 -18.47 14.08 -1.06
C SER A 294 -18.76 15.51 -0.62
N THR A 295 -18.66 15.77 0.69
CA THR A 295 -18.50 17.12 1.23
C THR A 295 -17.20 17.77 0.74
N ASP A 296 -17.08 19.09 0.86
CA ASP A 296 -16.03 19.87 0.19
C ASP A 296 -14.62 19.68 0.71
N LEU A 297 -14.46 19.21 1.98
CA LEU A 297 -13.14 18.96 2.56
C LEU A 297 -12.34 17.93 1.74
N LEU A 298 -13.01 16.93 1.18
CA LEU A 298 -12.39 15.93 0.31
C LEU A 298 -12.28 16.49 -1.12
N ARG A 299 -11.27 17.32 -1.35
CA ARG A 299 -11.17 18.19 -2.53
C ARG A 299 -10.60 17.53 -3.78
N GLY A 300 -9.76 16.52 -3.65
CA GLY A 300 -9.07 15.85 -4.77
C GLY A 300 -9.95 14.83 -5.47
N ARG A 301 -9.82 14.73 -6.79
CA ARG A 301 -10.33 13.64 -7.61
C ARG A 301 -9.25 13.21 -8.58
N LYS A 302 -9.13 11.90 -8.81
CA LYS A 302 -8.08 11.33 -9.66
C LYS A 302 -8.65 10.19 -10.49
N VAL A 303 -8.12 10.02 -11.68
CA VAL A 303 -8.25 8.79 -12.44
C VAL A 303 -6.87 8.22 -12.70
N PHE A 304 -6.73 6.91 -12.47
CA PHE A 304 -5.58 6.12 -12.86
C PHE A 304 -6.02 5.02 -13.82
N TRP A 305 -5.23 4.79 -14.85
CA TRP A 305 -5.39 3.65 -15.73
C TRP A 305 -4.08 2.95 -16.03
N TRP A 306 -4.18 1.66 -16.27
CA TRP A 306 -3.03 0.79 -16.55
C TRP A 306 -2.42 0.99 -17.92
N GLY A 307 -3.21 1.47 -18.89
CA GLY A 307 -2.85 1.53 -20.28
C GLY A 307 -3.01 0.18 -21.02
N ARG A 308 -3.16 0.26 -22.35
CA ARG A 308 -3.33 -0.91 -23.22
C ARG A 308 -2.03 -1.50 -23.76
N GLY A 309 -0.88 -0.93 -23.42
CA GLY A 309 0.43 -1.48 -23.68
C GLY A 309 0.63 -2.84 -23.00
N ARG A 310 1.65 -3.58 -23.44
CA ARG A 310 1.93 -4.94 -22.93
C ARG A 310 2.11 -4.98 -21.42
N GLY A 311 2.84 -4.03 -20.86
CA GLY A 311 3.08 -3.95 -19.42
C GLY A 311 1.81 -3.68 -18.63
N GLY A 312 0.96 -2.73 -19.04
CA GLY A 312 -0.31 -2.44 -18.37
C GLY A 312 -1.26 -3.64 -18.36
N ARG A 313 -1.41 -4.32 -19.53
CA ARG A 313 -2.20 -5.56 -19.59
C ARG A 313 -1.57 -6.68 -18.77
N ARG A 314 -0.25 -6.79 -18.75
CA ARG A 314 0.46 -7.78 -17.93
C ARG A 314 0.19 -7.56 -16.43
N TRP A 315 0.17 -6.32 -15.96
CA TRP A 315 -0.19 -6.01 -14.58
C TRP A 315 -1.64 -6.34 -14.28
N GLN A 316 -2.58 -5.99 -15.14
CA GLN A 316 -3.99 -6.36 -14.96
C GLN A 316 -4.16 -7.89 -14.82
N ASP A 317 -3.59 -8.67 -15.73
CA ASP A 317 -3.59 -10.15 -15.68
C ASP A 317 -2.88 -10.69 -14.42
N TRP A 318 -1.85 -9.97 -13.95
CA TRP A 318 -1.08 -10.35 -12.77
C TRP A 318 -1.88 -10.21 -11.48
N LEU A 319 -2.75 -9.21 -11.41
CA LEU A 319 -3.51 -8.84 -10.22
C LEU A 319 -4.86 -9.55 -10.09
N THR A 320 -5.31 -10.24 -11.14
CA THR A 320 -6.62 -10.88 -11.19
C THR A 320 -6.53 -12.27 -11.86
N GLU A 321 -7.65 -12.77 -12.31
CA GLU A 321 -7.74 -13.97 -13.16
C GLU A 321 -7.72 -13.52 -14.63
N PRO A 322 -6.79 -14.02 -15.47
CA PRO A 322 -6.72 -13.67 -16.88
C PRO A 322 -8.07 -13.88 -17.59
N GLY A 323 -8.48 -12.91 -18.40
CA GLY A 323 -9.72 -12.97 -19.17
C GLY A 323 -11.00 -12.52 -18.42
N THR A 324 -10.88 -12.05 -17.17
CA THR A 324 -12.03 -11.54 -16.39
C THR A 324 -12.34 -10.06 -16.61
N GLY A 325 -11.69 -9.41 -17.57
CA GLY A 325 -11.82 -7.99 -17.86
C GLY A 325 -10.82 -7.13 -17.11
N GLY A 326 -10.73 -5.87 -17.52
CA GLY A 326 -9.88 -4.86 -16.90
C GLY A 326 -10.64 -3.99 -15.90
N TYR A 327 -9.88 -3.20 -15.18
CA TYR A 327 -10.40 -2.16 -14.31
C TYR A 327 -9.51 -0.91 -14.38
N LEU A 328 -10.11 0.21 -14.01
CA LEU A 328 -9.44 1.46 -13.76
C LEU A 328 -9.76 1.93 -12.33
N GLU A 329 -9.05 2.93 -11.87
CA GLU A 329 -9.29 3.49 -10.54
C GLU A 329 -9.74 4.94 -10.65
N ILE A 330 -10.90 5.25 -10.04
CA ILE A 330 -11.30 6.60 -9.72
C ILE A 330 -11.05 6.82 -8.23
N GLN A 331 -10.56 8.00 -7.86
CA GLN A 331 -10.12 8.21 -6.49
C GLN A 331 -10.56 9.56 -5.96
N ALA A 332 -10.73 9.65 -4.64
CA ALA A 332 -11.08 10.86 -3.92
C ALA A 332 -10.13 11.11 -2.75
N GLY A 333 -9.63 12.33 -2.57
CA GLY A 333 -8.61 12.63 -1.58
C GLY A 333 -8.70 14.00 -0.92
N LEU A 334 -8.04 14.14 0.22
CA LEU A 334 -7.99 15.40 0.98
C LEU A 334 -7.29 16.52 0.20
N ALA A 335 -6.23 16.19 -0.53
CA ALA A 335 -5.46 17.14 -1.31
C ALA A 335 -5.79 17.06 -2.81
N ARG A 336 -5.27 17.98 -3.61
CA ARG A 336 -5.45 17.98 -5.08
C ARG A 336 -4.74 16.81 -5.75
N THR A 337 -3.56 16.44 -5.20
CA THR A 337 -2.73 15.34 -5.72
C THR A 337 -2.31 14.41 -4.59
N GLN A 338 -1.91 13.20 -4.93
CA GLN A 338 -1.37 12.23 -3.97
C GLN A 338 0.03 12.58 -3.44
N PHE A 339 0.66 13.59 -4.00
CA PHE A 339 1.98 14.05 -3.55
C PHE A 339 1.91 15.01 -2.36
N GLU A 340 0.72 15.56 -2.09
CA GLU A 340 0.50 16.58 -1.07
C GLU A 340 0.11 15.94 0.27
N HIS A 341 0.76 16.38 1.35
CA HIS A 341 0.37 16.10 2.73
C HIS A 341 -0.12 17.38 3.40
N ILE A 342 -1.25 17.31 4.10
CA ILE A 342 -1.87 18.48 4.72
C ILE A 342 -1.41 18.58 6.16
N PRO A 343 -0.89 19.74 6.62
CA PRO A 343 -0.62 19.94 8.04
C PRO A 343 -1.90 19.84 8.87
N MET A 344 -1.96 18.89 9.79
CA MET A 344 -3.06 18.70 10.71
C MET A 344 -2.63 19.19 12.09
N PRO A 345 -3.23 20.28 12.64
CA PRO A 345 -2.83 20.86 13.91
C PRO A 345 -2.93 19.88 15.07
N ALA A 346 -2.29 20.25 16.21
CA ALA A 346 -2.41 19.55 17.47
C ALA A 346 -3.87 19.47 17.93
N ASP A 347 -4.25 18.35 18.57
CA ASP A 347 -5.58 18.12 19.15
C ASP A 347 -6.74 18.48 18.20
N THR A 348 -6.65 18.02 16.92
CA THR A 348 -7.69 18.28 15.92
C THR A 348 -8.16 17.01 15.24
N ASP A 349 -9.40 17.09 14.75
CA ASP A 349 -10.01 16.08 13.88
C ASP A 349 -10.22 16.66 12.49
N LEU A 350 -10.02 15.81 11.45
CA LEU A 350 -10.50 16.04 10.10
C LEU A 350 -11.63 15.05 9.83
N SER A 351 -12.79 15.54 9.37
CA SER A 351 -13.93 14.67 9.05
C SER A 351 -14.65 15.12 7.79
N TRP A 352 -15.21 14.17 7.06
CA TRP A 352 -15.99 14.39 5.84
C TRP A 352 -16.92 13.21 5.58
N LEU A 353 -17.84 13.40 4.65
CA LEU A 353 -18.73 12.35 4.17
C LEU A 353 -18.51 12.13 2.68
N GLU A 354 -18.40 10.86 2.31
CA GLU A 354 -18.45 10.38 0.92
C GLU A 354 -19.78 9.67 0.67
N ALA A 355 -20.26 9.70 -0.58
CA ALA A 355 -21.42 8.95 -1.01
C ALA A 355 -21.12 8.19 -2.29
N TYR A 356 -21.48 6.91 -2.32
CA TYR A 356 -21.27 5.97 -3.42
C TYR A 356 -22.59 5.39 -3.87
N GLY A 357 -22.91 5.49 -5.18
CA GLY A 357 -24.15 4.96 -5.69
C GLY A 357 -24.15 4.77 -7.21
N PRO A 358 -25.24 4.22 -7.76
CA PRO A 358 -25.40 4.11 -9.20
C PRO A 358 -25.65 5.48 -9.82
N LEU A 359 -25.12 5.69 -11.02
CA LEU A 359 -25.52 6.80 -11.88
C LEU A 359 -25.98 6.23 -13.23
N SER A 360 -27.09 6.78 -13.73
CA SER A 360 -27.62 6.51 -15.07
C SER A 360 -27.82 7.82 -15.78
N ALA A 361 -27.18 8.01 -16.92
CA ALA A 361 -27.22 9.20 -17.72
C ALA A 361 -27.48 8.85 -19.19
N ASP A 362 -27.91 9.84 -19.99
CA ASP A 362 -28.14 9.63 -21.41
C ASP A 362 -26.84 9.25 -22.13
N PRO A 363 -26.72 8.05 -22.71
CA PRO A 363 -25.51 7.59 -23.35
C PRO A 363 -25.08 8.46 -24.54
N GLU A 364 -26.02 9.08 -25.27
CA GLU A 364 -25.71 9.98 -26.39
C GLU A 364 -24.97 11.22 -25.86
N LEU A 365 -25.45 11.80 -24.74
CA LEU A 365 -24.81 12.95 -24.09
C LEU A 365 -23.51 12.56 -23.38
N VAL A 366 -23.51 11.43 -22.66
CA VAL A 366 -22.31 10.92 -21.98
C VAL A 366 -21.16 10.72 -22.96
N HIS A 367 -21.43 10.24 -24.16
CA HIS A 367 -20.43 9.94 -25.17
C HIS A 367 -20.30 11.00 -26.27
N ASP A 368 -20.92 12.18 -26.08
CA ASP A 368 -20.75 13.33 -26.97
C ASP A 368 -19.28 13.82 -26.97
N THR A 369 -18.85 14.37 -28.07
CA THR A 369 -17.54 15.04 -28.20
C THR A 369 -17.46 16.34 -27.43
N ASP A 370 -18.60 16.98 -27.15
CA ASP A 370 -18.68 18.16 -26.29
C ASP A 370 -18.48 17.76 -24.81
N TRP A 371 -17.29 18.02 -24.32
CA TRP A 371 -16.93 17.76 -22.92
C TRP A 371 -17.80 18.49 -21.92
N ALA A 372 -18.25 19.71 -22.26
CA ALA A 372 -19.12 20.48 -21.37
C ALA A 372 -20.52 19.86 -21.29
N ALA A 373 -21.08 19.41 -22.40
CA ALA A 373 -22.37 18.74 -22.46
C ALA A 373 -22.34 17.41 -21.67
N ALA A 374 -21.34 16.59 -21.86
CA ALA A 374 -21.18 15.31 -21.14
C ALA A 374 -21.11 15.50 -19.61
N ARG A 375 -20.31 16.48 -19.17
CA ARG A 375 -20.21 16.82 -17.73
C ARG A 375 -21.54 17.39 -17.17
N ALA A 376 -22.22 18.23 -17.93
CA ALA A 376 -23.48 18.83 -17.52
C ALA A 376 -24.57 17.76 -17.34
N GLU A 377 -24.65 16.78 -18.24
CA GLU A 377 -25.57 15.64 -18.11
C GLU A 377 -25.31 14.84 -16.83
N ALA A 378 -24.06 14.41 -16.62
CA ALA A 378 -23.70 13.66 -15.41
C ALA A 378 -23.98 14.45 -14.12
N ALA A 379 -23.67 15.76 -14.11
CA ALA A 379 -23.94 16.63 -12.96
C ALA A 379 -25.46 16.77 -12.70
N ALA A 380 -26.26 16.93 -13.76
CA ALA A 380 -27.72 17.04 -13.63
C ALA A 380 -28.35 15.75 -13.10
N ARG A 381 -27.89 14.57 -13.58
CA ARG A 381 -28.34 13.27 -13.09
C ARG A 381 -27.96 13.05 -11.64
N LEU A 382 -26.73 13.40 -11.28
CA LEU A 382 -26.28 13.31 -9.90
C LEU A 382 -27.09 14.21 -8.98
N GLU A 383 -27.32 15.47 -9.37
CA GLU A 383 -28.12 16.42 -8.56
C GLU A 383 -29.57 15.94 -8.40
N ALA A 384 -30.15 15.31 -9.43
CA ALA A 384 -31.48 14.74 -9.36
C ALA A 384 -31.55 13.49 -8.47
N ALA A 385 -30.50 12.63 -8.49
CA ALA A 385 -30.46 11.38 -7.71
C ALA A 385 -30.05 11.63 -6.25
N LEU A 386 -29.10 12.54 -6.02
CA LEU A 386 -28.57 12.91 -4.71
C LEU A 386 -28.20 14.39 -4.71
N PRO A 387 -29.07 15.31 -4.29
CA PRO A 387 -28.76 16.73 -4.19
C PRO A 387 -27.54 17.00 -3.30
N ARG A 388 -26.71 18.02 -3.64
CA ARG A 388 -25.56 18.41 -2.80
C ARG A 388 -25.97 18.67 -1.36
N ALA A 389 -27.05 19.41 -1.14
CA ALA A 389 -27.57 19.70 0.20
C ALA A 389 -27.93 18.44 1.01
N ALA A 390 -28.33 17.35 0.34
CA ALA A 390 -28.61 16.11 1.04
C ALA A 390 -27.31 15.44 1.57
N VAL A 391 -26.20 15.57 0.86
CA VAL A 391 -24.89 15.11 1.34
C VAL A 391 -24.43 15.93 2.55
N ASP A 392 -24.61 17.24 2.50
CA ASP A 392 -24.25 18.14 3.62
C ASP A 392 -25.11 17.87 4.86
N THR A 393 -26.41 17.62 4.67
CA THR A 393 -27.32 17.23 5.75
C THR A 393 -26.90 15.87 6.34
N ALA A 394 -26.67 14.86 5.48
CA ALA A 394 -26.23 13.55 5.93
C ALA A 394 -24.89 13.61 6.70
N TYR A 395 -23.99 14.51 6.32
CA TYR A 395 -22.76 14.75 7.06
C TYR A 395 -23.03 15.29 8.46
N ALA A 396 -23.89 16.29 8.59
CA ALA A 396 -24.26 16.86 9.90
C ALA A 396 -24.90 15.80 10.81
N ASP A 397 -25.85 15.02 10.26
CA ASP A 397 -26.54 13.96 10.98
C ASP A 397 -25.56 12.84 11.42
N TRP A 398 -24.66 12.43 10.53
CA TRP A 398 -23.62 11.43 10.85
C TRP A 398 -22.67 11.93 11.96
N LEU A 399 -22.28 13.21 11.92
CA LEU A 399 -21.32 13.75 12.86
C LEU A 399 -21.83 13.69 14.32
N GLU A 400 -23.15 13.77 14.55
CA GLU A 400 -23.75 13.56 15.85
C GLU A 400 -23.59 12.13 16.39
N GLN A 401 -23.41 11.15 15.51
CA GLN A 401 -23.17 9.75 15.87
C GLN A 401 -21.69 9.36 15.91
N ALA A 402 -20.79 10.23 15.46
CA ALA A 402 -19.37 9.90 15.30
C ALA A 402 -18.67 9.58 16.63
N ASP A 403 -19.14 10.14 17.76
CA ASP A 403 -18.59 9.90 19.10
C ASP A 403 -19.29 8.77 19.88
N VAL A 404 -20.33 8.16 19.30
CA VAL A 404 -21.06 7.07 19.97
C VAL A 404 -20.22 5.79 19.87
N ASP A 405 -19.94 5.15 21.02
CA ASP A 405 -19.20 3.90 21.04
C ASP A 405 -19.99 2.74 20.42
N PRO A 406 -19.31 1.81 19.72
CA PRO A 406 -19.95 0.60 19.18
C PRO A 406 -20.59 -0.24 20.29
N LYS A 407 -21.81 -0.71 20.04
CA LYS A 407 -22.54 -1.59 20.97
C LYS A 407 -22.03 -3.03 20.94
N ASP A 408 -21.70 -3.52 19.72
CA ASP A 408 -21.22 -4.87 19.48
C ASP A 408 -19.92 -4.81 18.69
N ILE A 409 -18.88 -5.46 19.18
CA ILE A 409 -17.63 -5.64 18.44
C ILE A 409 -17.78 -6.85 17.52
N LEU A 410 -17.63 -6.64 16.21
CA LEU A 410 -17.78 -7.66 15.18
C LEU A 410 -16.43 -8.21 14.70
N HIS A 411 -15.37 -7.42 14.83
CA HIS A 411 -14.02 -7.80 14.47
C HIS A 411 -13.01 -7.02 15.32
N THR A 412 -11.91 -7.67 15.69
CA THR A 412 -10.82 -7.05 16.46
C THR A 412 -9.65 -6.75 15.54
N GLY A 413 -9.18 -5.52 15.55
CA GLY A 413 -8.01 -5.04 14.84
C GLY A 413 -6.70 -5.36 15.53
N SER A 414 -5.73 -4.44 15.42
CA SER A 414 -4.45 -4.58 16.10
C SER A 414 -4.48 -4.05 17.54
N GLY A 415 -3.53 -4.51 18.37
CA GLY A 415 -3.37 -4.01 19.73
C GLY A 415 -2.57 -2.70 19.84
N TRP A 416 -2.16 -2.10 18.73
CA TRP A 416 -1.29 -0.91 18.77
C TRP A 416 -2.02 0.33 19.25
N GLY A 417 -3.28 0.51 18.84
CA GLY A 417 -4.10 1.60 19.34
C GLY A 417 -4.36 1.52 20.85
N ALA A 418 -4.58 0.30 21.37
CA ALA A 418 -4.74 0.08 22.81
C ALA A 418 -3.48 0.44 23.60
N LEU A 419 -2.30 0.12 23.08
CA LEU A 419 -1.03 0.47 23.68
C LEU A 419 -0.80 1.99 23.68
N GLU A 420 -1.13 2.68 22.58
CA GLU A 420 -1.02 4.15 22.49
C GLU A 420 -2.03 4.86 23.38
N ALA A 421 -3.24 4.33 23.48
CA ALA A 421 -4.25 4.85 24.40
C ALA A 421 -3.80 4.75 25.86
N GLU A 422 -3.18 3.63 26.24
CA GLU A 422 -2.61 3.45 27.60
C GLU A 422 -1.45 4.42 27.85
N ARG A 423 -0.50 4.53 26.90
CA ARG A 423 0.66 5.42 27.00
C ARG A 423 0.26 6.90 27.13
N GLY A 424 -0.68 7.34 26.31
CA GLY A 424 -1.08 8.75 26.21
C GLY A 424 -2.26 9.11 27.10
N HIS A 425 -2.86 8.15 27.83
CA HIS A 425 -4.14 8.30 28.52
C HIS A 425 -5.21 8.89 27.60
N LEU A 426 -5.19 8.45 26.32
CA LEU A 426 -6.01 9.04 25.27
C LEU A 426 -7.48 8.68 25.47
N ARG A 427 -8.34 9.67 25.25
CA ARG A 427 -9.79 9.48 25.11
C ARG A 427 -10.19 9.73 23.67
N LEU A 428 -10.60 8.67 23.00
CA LEU A 428 -10.99 8.69 21.59
C LEU A 428 -12.45 8.23 21.45
N PRO A 429 -13.44 9.08 21.79
CA PRO A 429 -14.85 8.71 21.76
C PRO A 429 -15.24 8.13 20.41
N GLY A 430 -16.06 7.07 20.42
CA GLY A 430 -16.50 6.36 19.23
C GLY A 430 -15.49 5.35 18.65
N THR A 431 -14.23 5.38 19.08
CA THR A 431 -13.19 4.46 18.62
C THR A 431 -12.48 3.81 19.80
N PRO A 432 -13.13 2.87 20.51
CA PRO A 432 -12.57 2.26 21.70
C PRO A 432 -11.39 1.35 21.32
N PHE A 433 -10.22 1.63 21.91
CA PHE A 433 -9.05 0.77 21.84
C PHE A 433 -8.90 0.06 23.17
N GLU A 434 -9.56 -1.08 23.30
CA GLU A 434 -9.59 -1.81 24.57
C GLU A 434 -8.31 -2.60 24.84
N ALA A 435 -7.91 -2.70 26.11
CA ALA A 435 -6.74 -3.47 26.54
C ALA A 435 -6.84 -4.97 26.17
N THR A 436 -8.04 -5.50 25.95
CA THR A 436 -8.28 -6.86 25.47
C THR A 436 -7.71 -7.14 24.08
N ALA A 437 -7.42 -6.09 23.30
CA ALA A 437 -6.76 -6.20 22.00
C ALA A 437 -5.22 -6.34 22.09
N LEU A 438 -4.61 -6.11 23.26
CA LEU A 438 -3.17 -6.25 23.48
C LEU A 438 -2.74 -7.71 23.31
N GLY A 439 -1.84 -7.96 22.39
CA GLY A 439 -1.29 -9.29 22.08
C GLY A 439 0.20 -9.41 22.39
N GLU A 440 0.78 -10.53 22.03
CA GLU A 440 2.21 -10.82 22.22
C GLU A 440 3.14 -9.72 21.66
N PRO A 441 2.86 -9.09 20.49
CA PRO A 441 3.73 -8.04 19.95
C PRO A 441 3.78 -6.77 20.81
N GLN A 442 2.74 -6.48 21.59
CA GLN A 442 2.65 -5.30 22.43
C GLN A 442 3.22 -5.51 23.85
N LYS A 443 3.31 -6.74 24.34
CA LYS A 443 3.75 -7.04 25.72
C LYS A 443 5.09 -6.41 26.11
N PRO A 444 6.15 -6.47 25.30
CA PRO A 444 7.43 -5.84 25.66
C PRO A 444 7.32 -4.34 25.86
N TRP A 445 6.50 -3.69 25.09
CA TRP A 445 6.28 -2.25 25.11
C TRP A 445 5.39 -1.82 26.29
N LEU A 446 4.41 -2.66 26.64
CA LEU A 446 3.59 -2.45 27.83
C LEU A 446 4.43 -2.61 29.10
N GLU A 447 5.35 -3.59 29.17
CA GLU A 447 6.28 -3.75 30.29
C GLU A 447 7.21 -2.54 30.41
N LEU A 448 7.78 -2.06 29.31
CA LEU A 448 8.56 -0.83 29.30
C LEU A 448 7.75 0.36 29.82
N LEU A 449 6.50 0.52 29.36
CA LEU A 449 5.64 1.63 29.75
C LEU A 449 5.32 1.61 31.25
N LEU A 450 4.98 0.44 31.80
CA LEU A 450 4.49 0.31 33.17
C LEU A 450 5.63 0.21 34.19
N ALA A 451 6.74 -0.44 33.85
CA ALA A 451 7.83 -0.73 34.75
C ALA A 451 9.09 0.12 34.53
N GLY A 452 9.21 0.80 33.39
CA GLY A 452 10.44 1.53 33.00
C GLY A 452 11.62 0.61 32.69
N VAL A 453 11.37 -0.69 32.52
CA VAL A 453 12.38 -1.72 32.26
C VAL A 453 12.11 -2.38 30.91
N PHE A 454 13.11 -2.40 30.03
CA PHE A 454 12.95 -3.13 28.78
C PHE A 454 13.14 -4.65 29.03
N PRO A 455 12.19 -5.51 28.56
CA PRO A 455 12.15 -6.90 28.94
C PRO A 455 13.30 -7.73 28.36
N ARG A 456 13.41 -8.96 28.81
CA ARG A 456 14.31 -9.95 28.20
C ARG A 456 13.79 -10.35 26.81
N PRO A 457 14.70 -10.59 25.84
CA PRO A 457 14.27 -11.16 24.58
C PRO A 457 13.58 -12.50 24.83
N PRO A 458 12.45 -12.78 24.17
CA PRO A 458 11.82 -14.09 24.26
C PRO A 458 12.80 -15.18 23.78
N ALA A 459 12.93 -16.26 24.56
CA ALA A 459 13.80 -17.36 24.20
C ALA A 459 13.31 -18.01 22.90
N GLY A 460 14.18 -18.13 21.92
CA GLY A 460 13.87 -18.79 20.64
C GLY A 460 12.97 -17.98 19.70
N ALA A 461 12.65 -16.73 20.00
CA ALA A 461 11.87 -15.86 19.12
C ALA A 461 12.75 -14.87 18.37
N LEU A 462 12.29 -14.48 17.17
CA LEU A 462 12.86 -13.36 16.46
C LEU A 462 12.48 -12.04 17.17
N PRO A 463 13.27 -10.94 17.02
CA PRO A 463 12.89 -9.65 17.56
C PRO A 463 11.50 -9.22 17.04
N GLY A 464 10.62 -8.83 17.95
CA GLY A 464 9.29 -8.33 17.63
C GLY A 464 9.29 -7.00 16.87
N PRO A 465 8.12 -6.45 16.51
CA PRO A 465 8.02 -5.11 15.93
C PRO A 465 8.54 -4.05 16.88
N GLY A 466 9.29 -3.06 16.36
CA GLY A 466 9.76 -1.91 17.11
C GLY A 466 8.68 -0.82 17.22
N LEU A 467 8.83 0.09 18.21
CA LEU A 467 8.14 1.37 18.28
C LEU A 467 9.18 2.48 18.17
N VAL A 468 8.84 3.55 17.44
CA VAL A 468 9.85 4.52 16.98
C VAL A 468 9.42 5.98 17.14
N SER A 469 8.18 6.24 17.52
CA SER A 469 7.73 7.61 17.72
C SER A 469 8.48 8.29 18.88
N PRO A 470 8.55 9.63 18.90
CA PRO A 470 9.35 10.34 19.90
C PRO A 470 9.09 9.91 21.35
N PRO A 471 7.84 9.73 21.82
CA PRO A 471 7.59 9.28 23.18
C PRO A 471 8.16 7.89 23.49
N TRP A 472 8.09 6.95 22.52
CA TRP A 472 8.66 5.62 22.69
C TRP A 472 10.19 5.63 22.69
N ARG A 473 10.79 6.50 21.87
CA ARG A 473 12.24 6.72 21.88
C ARG A 473 12.70 7.25 23.24
N GLU A 474 12.00 8.22 23.82
CA GLU A 474 12.31 8.77 25.16
C GLU A 474 12.23 7.69 26.24
N LEU A 475 11.22 6.83 26.18
CA LEU A 475 11.12 5.68 27.08
C LEU A 475 12.31 4.71 26.92
N LEU A 476 12.72 4.40 25.70
CA LEU A 476 13.89 3.55 25.43
C LEU A 476 15.20 4.20 25.92
N GLU A 477 15.35 5.51 25.76
CA GLU A 477 16.56 6.25 26.18
C GLU A 477 16.68 6.31 27.72
N SER A 478 15.57 6.25 28.44
CA SER A 478 15.50 6.27 29.92
C SER A 478 15.31 4.89 30.56
N ALA A 479 15.17 3.84 29.74
CA ALA A 479 14.84 2.52 30.23
C ALA A 479 16.00 1.86 31.00
N ASP A 480 15.68 1.19 32.08
CA ASP A 480 16.52 0.16 32.66
C ASP A 480 16.38 -1.15 31.88
N THR A 481 17.32 -2.06 32.08
CA THR A 481 17.26 -3.41 31.50
C THR A 481 17.81 -4.43 32.47
N TYR A 482 17.45 -5.70 32.27
CA TYR A 482 18.02 -6.80 33.04
C TYR A 482 19.48 -7.01 32.67
N PRO A 483 20.37 -7.31 33.65
CA PRO A 483 21.78 -7.56 33.37
C PRO A 483 21.98 -8.62 32.28
N GLY A 484 22.82 -8.30 31.27
CA GLY A 484 23.10 -9.14 30.12
C GLY A 484 22.08 -9.02 28.96
N ASN A 485 21.10 -8.11 29.08
CA ASN A 485 20.13 -7.85 28.01
C ASN A 485 20.25 -6.42 27.43
N GLU A 486 21.30 -5.71 27.76
CA GLU A 486 21.59 -4.36 27.28
C GLU A 486 21.61 -4.30 25.74
N TRP A 487 22.09 -5.38 25.11
CA TRP A 487 22.13 -5.51 23.67
C TRP A 487 20.74 -5.41 23.01
N TYR A 488 19.70 -5.92 23.67
CA TYR A 488 18.34 -5.96 23.16
C TYR A 488 17.69 -4.57 23.21
N LEU A 489 17.91 -3.83 24.31
CA LEU A 489 17.52 -2.42 24.44
C LEU A 489 18.26 -1.57 23.39
N ASP A 490 19.61 -1.69 23.29
CA ASP A 490 20.42 -0.94 22.34
C ASP A 490 19.99 -1.21 20.87
N TYR A 491 19.55 -2.43 20.58
CA TYR A 491 19.04 -2.78 19.25
C TYR A 491 17.78 -1.96 18.90
N TYR A 492 16.76 -1.91 19.79
CA TYR A 492 15.53 -1.18 19.52
C TYR A 492 15.72 0.34 19.62
N LEU A 493 16.58 0.78 20.51
CA LEU A 493 16.98 2.19 20.56
C LEU A 493 17.60 2.64 19.24
N GLY A 494 18.47 1.83 18.64
CA GLY A 494 19.02 2.07 17.33
C GLY A 494 17.94 2.16 16.23
N VAL A 495 16.92 1.30 16.28
CA VAL A 495 15.79 1.36 15.31
C VAL A 495 14.99 2.66 15.46
N ALA A 496 14.70 3.10 16.70
CA ALA A 496 13.99 4.34 16.95
C ALA A 496 14.81 5.59 16.54
N GLN A 497 16.11 5.61 16.83
CA GLN A 497 17.02 6.67 16.41
C GLN A 497 17.14 6.76 14.88
N TRP A 498 17.18 5.61 14.20
CA TRP A 498 17.19 5.55 12.73
C TRP A 498 15.91 6.14 12.10
N ALA A 499 14.76 5.78 12.63
CA ALA A 499 13.48 6.33 12.19
C ALA A 499 13.41 7.86 12.36
N ALA A 500 13.96 8.37 13.45
CA ALA A 500 14.06 9.81 13.73
C ALA A 500 15.07 10.55 12.82
N GLY A 501 15.93 9.81 12.08
CA GLY A 501 16.98 10.36 11.23
C GLY A 501 18.32 10.59 11.95
N ASP A 502 18.45 10.15 13.20
CA ASP A 502 19.69 10.23 13.99
C ASP A 502 20.63 9.05 13.65
N GLN A 503 21.00 8.95 12.36
CA GLN A 503 21.75 7.80 11.82
C GLN A 503 23.02 7.50 12.60
N ALA A 504 23.78 8.53 12.98
CA ALA A 504 25.02 8.36 13.73
C ALA A 504 24.78 7.76 15.14
N GLN A 505 23.69 8.12 15.81
CA GLN A 505 23.30 7.53 17.09
C GLN A 505 22.86 6.07 16.91
N ALA A 506 22.02 5.81 15.90
CA ALA A 506 21.56 4.47 15.57
C ALA A 506 22.73 3.50 15.34
N VAL A 507 23.71 3.91 14.53
CA VAL A 507 24.93 3.10 14.28
C VAL A 507 25.66 2.80 15.58
N ARG A 508 25.87 3.80 16.46
CA ARG A 508 26.51 3.58 17.76
C ARG A 508 25.73 2.61 18.66
N SER A 509 24.42 2.73 18.70
CA SER A 509 23.56 1.82 19.47
C SER A 509 23.66 0.39 18.95
N TRP A 510 23.62 0.18 17.63
CA TRP A 510 23.79 -1.14 17.05
C TRP A 510 25.21 -1.71 17.21
N GLU A 511 26.27 -0.86 17.20
CA GLU A 511 27.63 -1.30 17.49
C GLU A 511 27.77 -1.75 18.95
N ARG A 512 27.18 -1.04 19.92
CA ARG A 512 27.12 -1.50 21.33
C ARG A 512 26.35 -2.81 21.46
N SER A 513 25.18 -2.89 20.82
CA SER A 513 24.35 -4.10 20.80
C SER A 513 25.15 -5.31 20.29
N LEU A 514 25.85 -5.16 19.15
CA LEU A 514 26.65 -6.21 18.54
C LEU A 514 27.85 -6.61 19.40
N ALA A 515 28.50 -5.64 20.04
CA ALA A 515 29.63 -5.88 20.93
C ALA A 515 29.23 -6.61 22.22
N ALA A 516 28.05 -6.28 22.77
CA ALA A 516 27.53 -6.94 23.98
C ALA A 516 27.02 -8.37 23.69
N HIS A 517 26.42 -8.60 22.53
CA HIS A 517 25.91 -9.90 22.15
C HIS A 517 26.01 -10.11 20.62
N PRO A 518 26.83 -11.06 20.14
CA PRO A 518 26.89 -11.40 18.73
C PRO A 518 25.53 -11.91 18.23
N SER A 519 24.83 -11.10 17.46
CA SER A 519 23.46 -11.35 17.02
C SER A 519 23.32 -10.93 15.54
N PRO A 520 22.51 -11.65 14.74
CA PRO A 520 22.29 -11.30 13.34
C PRO A 520 21.62 -9.92 13.16
N TRP A 521 20.82 -9.49 14.13
CA TRP A 521 19.94 -8.33 13.97
C TRP A 521 20.67 -7.00 13.93
N PRO A 522 21.54 -6.65 14.91
CA PRO A 522 22.33 -5.43 14.83
C PRO A 522 23.37 -5.49 13.70
N ALA A 523 23.94 -6.65 13.39
CA ALA A 523 24.85 -6.81 12.25
C ALA A 523 24.17 -6.48 10.92
N ARG A 524 22.94 -6.98 10.70
CA ARG A 524 22.11 -6.63 9.54
C ARG A 524 21.76 -5.14 9.52
N ALA A 525 21.36 -4.54 10.64
CA ALA A 525 21.03 -3.13 10.71
C ALA A 525 22.23 -2.24 10.31
N LEU A 526 23.41 -2.58 10.81
CA LEU A 526 24.66 -1.94 10.43
C LEU A 526 25.02 -2.15 8.94
N ALA A 527 24.71 -3.34 8.38
CA ALA A 527 24.93 -3.60 6.95
C ALA A 527 24.06 -2.70 6.08
N VAL A 528 22.79 -2.51 6.45
CA VAL A 528 21.89 -1.57 5.75
C VAL A 528 22.42 -0.14 5.82
N ALA A 529 22.86 0.30 7.00
CA ALA A 529 23.44 1.64 7.17
C ALA A 529 24.68 1.85 6.28
N ASP A 530 25.58 0.87 6.25
CA ASP A 530 26.77 0.95 5.39
C ASP A 530 26.43 0.93 3.90
N ALA A 531 25.45 0.13 3.48
CA ALA A 531 25.00 0.09 2.08
C ALA A 531 24.42 1.43 1.63
N LEU A 532 23.61 2.07 2.47
CA LEU A 532 23.00 3.38 2.19
C LEU A 532 24.05 4.51 2.16
N ASP A 533 25.14 4.38 2.90
CA ASP A 533 26.27 5.30 2.87
C ASP A 533 27.28 4.99 1.75
N GLY A 534 27.00 4.03 0.86
CA GLY A 534 27.88 3.64 -0.24
C GLY A 534 29.13 2.85 0.17
N ARG A 535 29.20 2.39 1.42
CA ARG A 535 30.30 1.54 1.93
C ARG A 535 30.03 0.06 1.63
N THR A 536 29.97 -0.28 0.35
CA THR A 536 29.48 -1.57 -0.17
C THR A 536 30.27 -2.76 0.37
N ASP A 537 31.62 -2.69 0.41
CA ASP A 537 32.46 -3.78 0.93
C ASP A 537 32.18 -4.05 2.41
N ARG A 538 32.05 -3.00 3.21
CA ARG A 538 31.77 -3.10 4.63
C ARG A 538 30.34 -3.62 4.88
N ALA A 539 29.38 -3.20 4.07
CA ALA A 539 28.02 -3.73 4.09
C ALA A 539 28.01 -5.23 3.80
N ALA A 540 28.75 -5.68 2.78
CA ALA A 540 28.90 -7.08 2.44
C ALA A 540 29.48 -7.91 3.60
N GLU A 541 30.53 -7.44 4.27
CA GLU A 541 31.11 -8.10 5.45
C GLU A 541 30.10 -8.23 6.60
N ARG A 542 29.33 -7.17 6.86
CA ARG A 542 28.32 -7.16 7.91
C ARG A 542 27.12 -8.09 7.58
N TYR A 543 26.72 -8.19 6.31
CA TYR A 543 25.72 -9.17 5.90
C TYR A 543 26.22 -10.61 6.08
N LEU A 544 27.49 -10.88 5.80
CA LEU A 544 28.06 -12.21 6.08
C LEU A 544 28.12 -12.49 7.59
N THR A 545 28.44 -11.49 8.40
CA THR A 545 28.40 -11.61 9.87
C THR A 545 26.97 -11.90 10.35
N ALA A 546 25.96 -11.17 9.82
CA ALA A 546 24.56 -11.44 10.13
C ALA A 546 24.13 -12.85 9.72
N TRP A 547 24.56 -13.31 8.55
CA TRP A 547 24.30 -14.66 8.07
C TRP A 547 24.88 -15.72 8.99
N GLN A 548 26.13 -15.59 9.41
CA GLN A 548 26.79 -16.51 10.33
C GLN A 548 26.06 -16.54 11.69
N GLY A 549 25.66 -15.36 12.19
CA GLY A 549 24.88 -15.26 13.43
C GLY A 549 23.51 -15.96 13.32
N LEU A 550 22.84 -15.85 12.16
CA LEU A 550 21.57 -16.55 11.92
C LEU A 550 21.75 -18.07 11.89
N LEU A 551 22.80 -18.55 11.23
CA LEU A 551 23.12 -19.98 11.21
C LEU A 551 23.41 -20.55 12.61
N ALA A 552 24.19 -19.81 13.40
CA ALA A 552 24.53 -20.20 14.77
C ALA A 552 23.31 -20.25 15.70
N GLY A 553 22.32 -19.38 15.47
CA GLY A 553 21.08 -19.31 16.24
C GLY A 553 19.90 -20.13 15.67
N ALA A 554 20.07 -20.82 14.55
CA ALA A 554 18.99 -21.40 13.78
C ALA A 554 18.10 -22.38 14.58
N GLU A 555 18.69 -23.21 15.42
CA GLU A 555 17.95 -24.16 16.27
C GLU A 555 17.06 -23.44 17.29
N GLN A 556 17.49 -22.26 17.77
CA GLN A 556 16.73 -21.46 18.74
C GLN A 556 15.50 -20.82 18.10
N TYR A 557 15.58 -20.40 16.83
CA TYR A 557 14.50 -19.70 16.15
C TYR A 557 13.46 -20.67 15.53
N GLY A 558 13.72 -21.97 15.51
CA GLY A 558 12.80 -22.98 15.01
C GLY A 558 12.28 -22.67 13.59
N PRO A 559 10.96 -22.76 13.35
CA PRO A 559 10.37 -22.49 12.02
C PRO A 559 10.61 -21.07 11.52
N ASP A 560 10.72 -20.09 12.41
CA ASP A 560 10.90 -18.68 12.04
C ASP A 560 12.29 -18.40 11.45
N ALA A 561 13.28 -19.26 11.73
CA ALA A 561 14.60 -19.19 11.12
C ALA A 561 14.55 -19.16 9.59
N ARG A 562 13.62 -19.91 8.98
CA ARG A 562 13.43 -19.96 7.53
C ARG A 562 12.96 -18.62 6.95
N THR A 563 12.03 -17.96 7.60
CA THR A 563 11.53 -16.64 7.20
C THR A 563 12.65 -15.60 7.30
N ALA A 564 13.42 -15.63 8.40
CA ALA A 564 14.57 -14.75 8.58
C ALA A 564 15.68 -15.02 7.55
N GLN A 565 15.92 -16.30 7.22
CA GLN A 565 16.87 -16.70 6.18
C GLN A 565 16.51 -16.10 4.82
N ARG A 566 15.25 -16.26 4.40
CA ARG A 566 14.77 -15.69 3.12
C ARG A 566 14.93 -14.17 3.11
N ALA A 567 14.46 -13.51 4.16
CA ALA A 567 14.55 -12.05 4.27
C ALA A 567 16.01 -11.54 4.16
N LEU A 568 16.93 -12.22 4.87
CA LEU A 568 18.35 -11.85 4.84
C LEU A 568 18.97 -12.12 3.47
N LEU A 569 18.63 -13.22 2.78
CA LEU A 569 19.13 -13.52 1.42
C LEU A 569 18.70 -12.44 0.41
N VAL A 570 17.44 -12.03 0.46
CA VAL A 570 16.89 -11.01 -0.45
C VAL A 570 17.62 -9.68 -0.31
N GLU A 571 18.07 -9.33 0.90
CA GLU A 571 18.84 -8.11 1.14
C GLU A 571 20.34 -8.26 0.88
N ALA A 572 20.94 -9.38 1.31
CA ALA A 572 22.39 -9.57 1.30
C ALA A 572 22.93 -9.85 -0.11
N VAL A 573 22.23 -10.69 -0.90
CA VAL A 573 22.74 -11.12 -2.22
C VAL A 573 22.97 -9.94 -3.17
N PRO A 574 22.04 -8.99 -3.36
CA PRO A 574 22.32 -7.82 -4.20
C PRO A 574 23.57 -7.05 -3.75
N VAL A 575 23.73 -6.80 -2.44
CA VAL A 575 24.88 -6.07 -1.90
C VAL A 575 26.20 -6.83 -2.10
N LEU A 576 26.18 -8.16 -1.97
CA LEU A 576 27.34 -9.00 -2.28
C LEU A 576 27.71 -8.93 -3.75
N LEU A 577 26.73 -8.93 -4.66
CA LEU A 577 26.95 -8.79 -6.10
C LEU A 577 27.56 -7.40 -6.44
N ASP A 578 27.02 -6.34 -5.85
CA ASP A 578 27.51 -4.97 -6.01
C ASP A 578 28.95 -4.80 -5.48
N ALA A 579 29.32 -5.58 -4.44
CA ALA A 579 30.70 -5.67 -3.91
C ALA A 579 31.63 -6.60 -4.71
N GLY A 580 31.17 -7.17 -5.84
CA GLY A 580 31.94 -8.14 -6.63
C GLY A 580 32.13 -9.51 -5.96
N ARG A 581 31.35 -9.83 -4.93
CA ARG A 581 31.46 -11.04 -4.10
C ARG A 581 30.50 -12.15 -4.54
N ALA A 582 30.42 -12.40 -5.85
CA ALA A 582 29.50 -13.38 -6.42
C ALA A 582 29.69 -14.82 -5.88
N VAL A 583 30.90 -15.19 -5.46
CA VAL A 583 31.19 -16.50 -4.82
C VAL A 583 30.50 -16.61 -3.45
N ASP A 584 30.53 -15.53 -2.66
CA ASP A 584 29.83 -15.52 -1.37
C ASP A 584 28.32 -15.53 -1.56
N ALA A 585 27.80 -14.78 -2.52
CA ALA A 585 26.37 -14.79 -2.88
C ALA A 585 25.90 -16.21 -3.27
N GLU A 586 26.66 -16.92 -4.10
CA GLU A 586 26.36 -18.31 -4.47
C GLU A 586 26.36 -19.24 -3.25
N ARG A 587 27.35 -19.10 -2.35
CA ARG A 587 27.42 -19.88 -1.11
C ARG A 587 26.19 -19.67 -0.23
N LEU A 588 25.72 -18.43 -0.08
CA LEU A 588 24.52 -18.11 0.68
C LEU A 588 23.28 -18.77 0.04
N LEU A 589 23.13 -18.65 -1.28
CA LEU A 589 21.99 -19.20 -2.03
C LEU A 589 21.97 -20.73 -2.08
N ALA A 590 23.15 -21.38 -1.94
CA ALA A 590 23.27 -22.82 -1.90
C ALA A 590 23.06 -23.41 -0.50
N ALA A 591 22.97 -22.58 0.55
CA ALA A 591 22.78 -23.05 1.91
C ALA A 591 21.45 -23.79 2.08
N PRO A 592 21.42 -24.86 2.92
CA PRO A 592 20.18 -25.56 3.21
C PRO A 592 19.17 -24.63 3.91
N ALA A 593 17.89 -24.95 3.75
CA ALA A 593 16.82 -24.21 4.44
C ALA A 593 16.90 -24.45 5.96
N LEU A 594 16.89 -23.37 6.72
CA LEU A 594 16.84 -23.42 8.18
C LEU A 594 15.43 -23.85 8.63
N GLY A 595 15.36 -24.48 9.81
CA GLY A 595 14.11 -25.03 10.33
C GLY A 595 13.59 -26.26 9.58
N GLY A 596 14.39 -26.82 8.66
CA GLY A 596 14.06 -28.01 7.87
C GLY A 596 13.18 -27.73 6.64
N GLY A 597 12.87 -28.81 5.90
CA GLY A 597 12.04 -28.75 4.69
C GLY A 597 12.82 -28.57 3.38
N ALA A 598 12.12 -28.27 2.29
CA ALA A 598 12.70 -28.05 0.97
C ALA A 598 13.58 -26.81 0.95
N PRO A 599 14.64 -26.76 0.11
CA PRO A 599 15.43 -25.55 -0.09
C PRO A 599 14.57 -24.33 -0.44
N LEU A 600 15.07 -23.12 -0.13
CA LEU A 600 14.44 -21.89 -0.59
C LEU A 600 14.58 -21.83 -2.11
N ASP A 601 13.46 -21.82 -2.81
CA ASP A 601 13.41 -21.88 -4.27
C ASP A 601 12.20 -21.13 -4.86
N ASP A 602 11.75 -20.10 -4.20
CA ASP A 602 10.74 -19.20 -4.76
C ASP A 602 11.31 -18.35 -5.91
N GLY A 603 10.43 -17.67 -6.65
CA GLY A 603 10.83 -16.90 -7.82
C GLY A 603 11.85 -15.80 -7.54
N ARG A 604 11.81 -15.15 -6.38
CA ARG A 604 12.80 -14.16 -5.95
C ARG A 604 14.17 -14.80 -5.79
N ILE A 605 14.24 -15.94 -5.13
CA ILE A 605 15.50 -16.68 -4.95
C ILE A 605 16.05 -17.20 -6.28
N ARG A 606 15.18 -17.67 -7.20
CA ARG A 606 15.60 -18.07 -8.56
C ARG A 606 16.17 -16.89 -9.37
N LEU A 607 15.56 -15.70 -9.27
CA LEU A 607 16.08 -14.49 -9.91
C LEU A 607 17.45 -14.12 -9.35
N LEU A 608 17.64 -14.16 -8.03
CA LEU A 608 18.93 -13.93 -7.39
C LEU A 608 19.99 -14.95 -7.83
N ARG A 609 19.64 -16.22 -8.00
CA ARG A 609 20.54 -17.25 -8.57
C ARG A 609 20.94 -16.93 -10.01
N ALA A 610 19.99 -16.48 -10.85
CA ALA A 610 20.30 -16.09 -12.23
C ALA A 610 21.26 -14.89 -12.27
N ARG A 611 21.01 -13.86 -11.45
CA ARG A 611 21.93 -12.70 -11.33
C ARG A 611 23.31 -13.11 -10.81
N THR A 612 23.37 -14.01 -9.85
CA THR A 612 24.63 -14.53 -9.29
C THR A 612 25.42 -15.33 -10.33
N ALA A 613 24.75 -16.21 -11.09
CA ALA A 613 25.40 -16.96 -12.17
C ALA A 613 25.98 -16.01 -13.25
N LEU A 614 25.21 -14.99 -13.66
CA LEU A 614 25.69 -13.96 -14.58
C LEU A 614 26.93 -13.21 -14.02
N ALA A 615 26.90 -12.81 -12.77
CA ALA A 615 28.02 -12.12 -12.12
C ALA A 615 29.29 -13.00 -11.96
N ARG A 616 29.11 -14.32 -11.95
CA ARG A 616 30.22 -15.30 -12.01
C ARG A 616 30.75 -15.56 -13.42
N GLY A 617 30.17 -14.93 -14.44
CA GLY A 617 30.52 -15.13 -15.85
C GLY A 617 29.81 -16.31 -16.52
N ASP A 618 28.92 -17.01 -15.83
CA ASP A 618 28.16 -18.12 -16.38
C ASP A 618 26.80 -17.66 -16.93
N ALA A 619 26.84 -16.98 -18.07
CA ALA A 619 25.63 -16.49 -18.75
C ALA A 619 24.75 -17.65 -19.26
N ALA A 620 25.32 -18.84 -19.54
CA ALA A 620 24.56 -19.99 -19.98
C ALA A 620 23.71 -20.58 -18.83
N ALA A 621 24.27 -20.71 -17.61
CA ALA A 621 23.50 -21.12 -16.45
C ALA A 621 22.44 -20.09 -16.07
N ALA A 622 22.77 -18.79 -16.12
CA ALA A 622 21.79 -17.71 -15.89
C ALA A 622 20.62 -17.79 -16.90
N ARG A 623 20.93 -18.05 -18.17
CA ARG A 623 19.92 -18.22 -19.22
C ARG A 623 19.04 -19.44 -18.97
N ALA A 624 19.60 -20.56 -18.60
CA ALA A 624 18.83 -21.78 -18.30
C ALA A 624 17.82 -21.56 -17.15
N LEU A 625 18.21 -20.80 -16.11
CA LEU A 625 17.31 -20.42 -15.03
C LEU A 625 16.15 -19.53 -15.50
N LEU A 626 16.43 -18.56 -16.37
CA LEU A 626 15.40 -17.69 -16.96
C LEU A 626 14.47 -18.47 -17.91
N ASP A 627 15.01 -19.36 -18.74
CA ASP A 627 14.23 -20.17 -19.67
C ASP A 627 13.32 -21.19 -18.95
N ALA A 628 13.68 -21.65 -17.75
CA ALA A 628 12.84 -22.47 -16.91
C ALA A 628 11.58 -21.77 -16.40
N GLY A 629 11.49 -20.45 -16.58
CA GLY A 629 10.38 -19.61 -16.15
C GLY A 629 10.51 -19.18 -14.68
N ILE A 630 10.74 -17.90 -14.46
CA ILE A 630 10.79 -17.30 -13.11
C ILE A 630 9.53 -16.49 -12.88
N VAL A 631 8.80 -16.83 -11.81
CA VAL A 631 7.60 -16.11 -11.34
C VAL A 631 7.94 -15.44 -10.01
N VAL A 632 8.26 -14.15 -10.05
CA VAL A 632 8.58 -13.34 -8.85
C VAL A 632 7.30 -12.76 -8.29
N ALA A 633 6.77 -13.37 -7.23
CA ALA A 633 5.47 -12.97 -6.66
C ALA A 633 5.49 -11.56 -6.05
N ASP A 634 6.61 -11.16 -5.47
CA ASP A 634 6.88 -9.89 -4.81
C ASP A 634 7.51 -8.84 -5.76
N LEU A 635 7.13 -8.85 -7.06
CA LEU A 635 7.47 -7.76 -7.97
C LEU A 635 6.76 -6.49 -7.56
N ARG A 636 7.56 -5.43 -7.40
CA ARG A 636 7.05 -4.10 -7.11
C ARG A 636 6.49 -3.45 -8.39
N GLU A 637 5.49 -2.60 -8.23
CA GLU A 637 5.01 -1.75 -9.32
C GLU A 637 6.16 -0.98 -9.97
N GLY A 638 6.24 -1.04 -11.30
CA GLY A 638 7.33 -0.42 -12.06
C GLY A 638 8.68 -1.14 -11.98
N ALA A 639 8.75 -2.36 -11.41
CA ALA A 639 9.99 -3.14 -11.36
C ALA A 639 10.48 -3.54 -12.76
N GLU A 640 11.76 -3.31 -13.00
CA GLU A 640 12.45 -3.63 -14.26
C GLU A 640 13.41 -4.82 -14.12
N GLU A 641 13.58 -5.37 -12.93
CA GLU A 641 14.63 -6.33 -12.58
C GLU A 641 14.60 -7.64 -13.40
N LEU A 642 13.41 -8.15 -13.77
CA LEU A 642 13.29 -9.31 -14.67
C LEU A 642 13.74 -8.97 -16.08
N ASN A 643 13.30 -7.85 -16.59
CA ASN A 643 13.63 -7.32 -17.89
C ASN A 643 15.13 -7.02 -18.01
N GLU A 644 15.68 -6.29 -17.03
CA GLU A 644 17.12 -5.98 -16.97
C GLU A 644 17.98 -7.24 -16.90
N THR A 645 17.60 -8.21 -16.06
CA THR A 645 18.34 -9.47 -15.92
C THR A 645 18.31 -10.26 -17.25
N TRP A 646 17.16 -10.31 -17.91
CA TRP A 646 17.04 -10.95 -19.22
C TRP A 646 18.00 -10.34 -20.24
N TRP A 647 17.98 -9.00 -20.36
CA TRP A 647 18.84 -8.31 -21.34
C TRP A 647 20.32 -8.43 -21.00
N ALA A 648 20.69 -8.30 -19.73
CA ALA A 648 22.08 -8.46 -19.30
C ALA A 648 22.63 -9.87 -19.64
N VAL A 649 21.82 -10.92 -19.46
CA VAL A 649 22.17 -12.28 -19.84
C VAL A 649 22.28 -12.42 -21.37
N ALA A 650 21.31 -11.90 -22.13
CA ALA A 650 21.30 -11.95 -23.57
C ALA A 650 22.52 -11.21 -24.17
N GLU A 651 22.83 -10.04 -23.69
CA GLU A 651 23.99 -9.24 -24.10
C GLU A 651 25.31 -9.97 -23.82
N ARG A 652 25.44 -10.62 -22.66
CA ARG A 652 26.63 -11.40 -22.32
C ARG A 652 26.78 -12.65 -23.19
N LEU A 653 25.67 -13.34 -23.54
CA LEU A 653 25.68 -14.47 -24.46
C LEU A 653 26.13 -14.08 -25.86
N VAL A 654 25.74 -12.90 -26.35
CA VAL A 654 26.15 -12.38 -27.66
C VAL A 654 27.60 -11.90 -27.66
N ALA A 655 28.04 -11.21 -26.58
CA ALA A 655 29.38 -10.68 -26.47
C ALA A 655 30.45 -11.75 -26.18
N GLY A 656 30.07 -12.90 -25.58
CA GLY A 656 31.02 -13.84 -24.99
C GLY A 656 31.88 -13.13 -23.94
N ASP A 657 33.20 -13.21 -24.06
CA ASP A 657 34.14 -12.47 -23.17
C ASP A 657 34.42 -11.03 -23.62
N GLY A 658 33.79 -10.60 -24.75
CA GLY A 658 33.97 -9.26 -25.30
C GLY A 658 33.26 -8.15 -24.57
N GLU A 659 33.49 -6.92 -25.02
CA GLU A 659 32.83 -5.72 -24.51
C GLU A 659 31.35 -5.65 -24.94
N ILE A 660 30.49 -5.14 -24.06
CA ILE A 660 29.07 -4.88 -24.34
C ILE A 660 28.94 -3.53 -25.07
N THR A 661 28.93 -3.59 -26.39
CA THR A 661 28.76 -2.41 -27.27
C THR A 661 27.29 -2.24 -27.66
N ASP A 662 26.93 -1.10 -28.28
CA ASP A 662 25.58 -0.86 -28.79
C ASP A 662 25.21 -1.88 -29.90
N ALA A 663 26.18 -2.34 -30.67
CA ALA A 663 25.96 -3.41 -31.68
C ALA A 663 25.62 -4.74 -30.97
N VAL A 664 26.26 -5.09 -29.89
CA VAL A 664 25.95 -6.27 -29.06
C VAL A 664 24.54 -6.13 -28.49
N ARG A 665 24.18 -4.98 -27.92
CA ARG A 665 22.81 -4.73 -27.41
C ARG A 665 21.75 -4.88 -28.48
N ALA A 666 21.97 -4.32 -29.68
CA ALA A 666 21.07 -4.45 -30.81
C ALA A 666 20.93 -5.92 -31.27
N ALA A 667 22.03 -6.67 -31.36
CA ALA A 667 22.04 -8.07 -31.70
C ALA A 667 21.32 -8.93 -30.63
N ALA A 668 21.54 -8.66 -29.38
CA ALA A 668 20.84 -9.32 -28.25
C ALA A 668 19.32 -9.12 -28.35
N ARG A 669 18.86 -7.89 -28.58
CA ARG A 669 17.42 -7.57 -28.74
C ARG A 669 16.81 -8.28 -29.95
N ALA A 670 17.53 -8.40 -31.06
CA ALA A 670 17.07 -9.09 -32.27
C ALA A 670 17.05 -10.61 -32.07
N GLY A 671 18.08 -11.19 -31.43
CA GLY A 671 18.25 -12.63 -31.30
C GLY A 671 17.55 -13.27 -30.09
N HIS A 672 17.26 -12.46 -29.05
CA HIS A 672 16.72 -12.94 -27.77
C HIS A 672 15.52 -12.09 -27.32
N PRO A 673 14.35 -12.16 -27.97
CA PRO A 673 13.19 -11.35 -27.62
C PRO A 673 12.79 -11.58 -26.16
N LEU A 674 12.36 -10.50 -25.48
CA LEU A 674 11.88 -10.59 -24.11
C LEU A 674 10.62 -11.47 -24.04
N PRO A 675 10.59 -12.48 -23.16
CA PRO A 675 9.37 -13.27 -22.97
C PRO A 675 8.22 -12.38 -22.45
N ALA A 676 7.02 -12.59 -22.95
CA ALA A 676 5.83 -11.83 -22.53
C ALA A 676 5.58 -11.94 -21.01
N GLY A 677 5.97 -13.06 -20.40
CA GLY A 677 5.88 -13.27 -18.95
C GLY A 677 6.80 -12.37 -18.10
N TYR A 678 7.81 -11.73 -18.72
CA TYR A 678 8.78 -10.85 -18.06
C TYR A 678 8.58 -9.36 -18.39
N ASP A 679 7.60 -9.04 -19.25
CA ASP A 679 7.33 -7.68 -19.70
C ASP A 679 6.31 -7.00 -18.78
N PHE A 680 6.82 -6.32 -17.75
CA PHE A 680 6.04 -5.53 -16.78
C PHE A 680 6.21 -4.02 -16.99
N LEU A 681 6.86 -3.59 -18.08
CA LEU A 681 7.15 -2.18 -18.31
C LEU A 681 5.92 -1.42 -18.78
N MET A 682 5.53 -0.39 -18.03
CA MET A 682 4.39 0.50 -18.31
C MET A 682 4.79 1.79 -19.04
N ARG A 683 6.00 1.85 -19.61
CA ARG A 683 6.54 3.04 -20.30
C ARG A 683 6.77 2.78 -21.79
N PRO A 684 6.85 3.85 -22.65
CA PRO A 684 7.20 3.72 -24.06
C PRO A 684 8.59 3.11 -24.27
N GLY A 685 8.75 2.30 -25.32
CA GLY A 685 10.06 1.86 -25.80
C GLY A 685 10.61 0.58 -25.17
N SER A 686 9.74 -0.28 -24.69
CA SER A 686 10.07 -1.66 -24.33
C SER A 686 9.92 -2.60 -25.54
#